data_602216e7a02c0fa871c7838451bf86be
#
_entry.id   602216e7a02c0fa871c7838451bf86be
#
_cell.length_a   1.000
_cell.length_b   1.000
_cell.length_c   1.000
_cell.angle_alpha   90.00
_cell.angle_beta   90.00
_cell.angle_gamma   90.00
#
_symmetry.space_group_name_H-M   'P 1'
#
loop_
_entity.id
_entity.type
_entity.pdbx_description
1 polymer ?
#
loop_
_entity_poly.entity_id
_entity_poly.type
_entity_poly.pdbx_seq_one_letter_code
_entity_poly.pdbx_strand_id
1 'polypeptide(L)'
;MLLKIGTRLKTCVALGGLIIAMPLSVFAENVDNDTAKNTPLLNPVIVKSPSNSLKLNSPTILTTRKTAEDIIEKQVDDVHDIDRLDPSISYNSDSDSFNIRGLDQNRVLTTIDGIRLPWLYDGSRQVKSGISMFDFSSLSTLDIIHGSDSSLYGSGALGGVVALRTLDPEDLLTLEKNWASLTKGSYDSTDRSWRINEAFAMRAKQTYALFQGGYARGKQRENNGNGGGYGTNRVENNPANFDQDNLLFKLYQHIDGSQRLGFTAERFNLSKDIDTYNLSTTTYRPGSGTEEDEKRRERLSMSYDYNGGGVIDEGHAILYWQRQRNDEKSESDRLSIPKGYYMRDNLIRDTDYGLNLAGLKKFDAGSATHTLRLATEASSSKFQQYAAGHDNCPPPPFKGPFMACKFMHTNQSDSPDTDSVIFGLSVEDEVGMLDNRLRLTPGLRYDWYDHRPQDTYTYEHSAGFNGYPSSNSDSHLSPKLRLEWDAVQQVTLYAQWAQAFRAPSVTELYLNYTNPGFYYTRGNPDLKPETSNGYDIGAHLGDDNLGGSISLFSNYYRNFIDEIDLGADRDFMLQRLNYINRAHVRISGVEARGHIVFSSGWHSNLAIAYAEGKDTDNDEHLNSIPALKGVIGVGYSREQWGSDLSLTAAGKRNKVEENSDFAKTPGYTLLDLTGWWEPVGKKGPRLQAGIYNLFDKRYWNAVDLPSAPSSPKDSYSQPGRTFKISFTQKF
;
A
#
# COMPACT_ATOMS: atom_id res chain seq x y z
N MET A 1 -11.77 -34.08 -35.92
CA MET A 1 -10.53 -34.85 -35.78
C MET A 1 -9.38 -33.97 -36.22
N LEU A 2 -8.72 -33.38 -35.22
CA LEU A 2 -7.36 -32.84 -35.25
C LEU A 2 -7.14 -32.18 -33.89
N LEU A 3 -6.48 -32.93 -33.02
CA LEU A 3 -5.96 -32.47 -31.73
C LEU A 3 -4.98 -31.30 -31.98
N LYS A 4 -5.18 -30.18 -31.27
CA LYS A 4 -4.11 -29.26 -30.97
C LYS A 4 -3.81 -29.35 -29.47
N ILE A 5 -2.81 -30.15 -29.17
CA ILE A 5 -2.12 -30.15 -27.87
C ILE A 5 -1.29 -28.87 -27.81
N GLY A 6 -1.77 -27.89 -27.06
CA GLY A 6 -0.99 -26.71 -26.71
C GLY A 6 -0.09 -27.02 -25.50
N THR A 7 1.12 -27.42 -25.80
CA THR A 7 2.18 -27.57 -24.78
C THR A 7 2.54 -26.18 -24.23
N ARG A 8 2.10 -25.85 -23.05
CA ARG A 8 2.68 -24.74 -22.28
C ARG A 8 4.13 -25.13 -21.92
N LEU A 9 5.07 -24.54 -22.61
CA LEU A 9 6.47 -24.55 -22.21
C LEU A 9 6.57 -23.72 -20.91
N LYS A 10 6.58 -24.38 -19.76
CA LYS A 10 7.06 -23.80 -18.51
C LYS A 10 8.57 -23.59 -18.72
N THR A 11 8.96 -22.37 -18.98
CA THR A 11 10.36 -21.97 -18.96
C THR A 11 10.78 -21.95 -17.48
N CYS A 12 11.17 -23.11 -16.97
CA CYS A 12 11.96 -23.19 -15.76
C CYS A 12 13.31 -22.55 -16.07
N VAL A 13 13.47 -21.28 -15.70
CA VAL A 13 14.79 -20.72 -15.49
C VAL A 13 15.31 -21.34 -14.20
N ALA A 14 15.96 -22.48 -14.35
CA ALA A 14 16.81 -23.02 -13.30
C ALA A 14 17.96 -22.01 -13.11
N LEU A 15 17.85 -21.13 -12.12
CA LEU A 15 19.00 -20.48 -11.55
C LEU A 15 19.81 -21.58 -10.87
N GLY A 16 20.75 -22.13 -11.64
CA GLY A 16 21.75 -23.05 -11.14
C GLY A 16 22.52 -22.35 -10.04
N GLY A 17 22.35 -22.82 -8.80
CA GLY A 17 23.15 -22.40 -7.67
C GLY A 17 24.62 -22.69 -7.95
N LEU A 18 25.38 -21.67 -8.33
CA LEU A 18 26.84 -21.68 -8.28
C LEU A 18 27.23 -21.49 -6.82
N ILE A 19 27.28 -22.58 -6.06
CA ILE A 19 27.97 -22.62 -4.78
C ILE A 19 29.45 -22.56 -5.11
N ILE A 20 30.02 -21.37 -5.12
CA ILE A 20 31.48 -21.19 -5.13
C ILE A 20 31.93 -21.40 -3.69
N ALA A 21 32.39 -22.63 -3.40
CA ALA A 21 33.17 -22.93 -2.23
C ALA A 21 34.52 -22.20 -2.36
N MET A 22 34.68 -21.07 -1.69
CA MET A 22 35.99 -20.44 -1.51
C MET A 22 36.64 -20.99 -0.24
N PRO A 23 37.92 -21.34 -0.28
CA PRO A 23 38.65 -21.85 0.87
C PRO A 23 38.85 -20.74 1.91
N LEU A 24 38.50 -21.02 3.15
CA LEU A 24 38.87 -20.24 4.33
C LEU A 24 40.43 -20.23 4.46
N SER A 25 41.07 -19.17 4.05
CA SER A 25 42.44 -18.87 4.47
C SER A 25 42.37 -17.98 5.72
N VAL A 26 42.65 -18.58 6.82
CA VAL A 26 42.87 -17.90 8.10
C VAL A 26 44.19 -17.13 8.01
N PHE A 27 44.15 -15.81 7.96
CA PHE A 27 45.30 -14.96 8.30
C PHE A 27 45.09 -14.48 9.75
N ALA A 28 45.89 -15.06 10.63
CA ALA A 28 46.11 -14.52 11.98
C ALA A 28 47.10 -13.38 11.85
N GLU A 29 46.72 -12.17 12.09
CA GLU A 29 47.62 -11.04 12.23
C GLU A 29 47.63 -10.62 13.72
N ASN A 30 48.82 -10.57 14.29
CA ASN A 30 49.09 -10.22 15.68
C ASN A 30 48.64 -8.78 15.96
N VAL A 31 47.82 -8.61 16.98
CA VAL A 31 47.49 -7.28 17.52
C VAL A 31 48.32 -7.05 18.76
N ASP A 32 49.23 -6.07 18.67
CA ASP A 32 49.93 -5.50 19.81
C ASP A 32 48.93 -4.83 20.80
N ASN A 33 49.09 -5.21 22.05
CA ASN A 33 48.46 -4.55 23.17
C ASN A 33 49.11 -3.16 23.39
N ASP A 34 48.31 -2.10 23.25
CA ASP A 34 48.56 -0.93 24.11
C ASP A 34 47.31 -0.01 24.26
N THR A 35 47.03 0.32 25.52
CA THR A 35 46.28 1.46 26.05
C THR A 35 44.76 1.51 25.83
N ALA A 36 44.06 0.96 26.84
CA ALA A 36 42.71 1.36 27.20
C ALA A 36 42.65 2.87 27.56
N LYS A 37 42.11 3.68 26.67
CA LYS A 37 41.55 5.00 27.01
C LYS A 37 40.04 4.98 26.81
N ASN A 38 39.32 5.34 27.85
CA ASN A 38 37.89 5.58 27.88
C ASN A 38 37.46 6.45 26.70
N THR A 39 36.94 5.78 25.68
CA THR A 39 36.21 6.47 24.61
C THR A 39 34.73 6.39 24.98
N PRO A 40 34.01 7.52 25.03
CA PRO A 40 32.55 7.46 25.19
C PRO A 40 31.99 6.66 24.01
N LEU A 41 31.07 5.74 24.30
CA LEU A 41 30.28 5.02 23.31
C LEU A 41 29.60 6.07 22.43
N LEU A 42 30.17 6.34 21.28
CA LEU A 42 29.50 7.11 20.24
C LEU A 42 28.27 6.30 19.81
N ASN A 43 27.12 6.93 19.89
CA ASN A 43 25.89 6.48 19.24
C ASN A 43 26.24 5.92 17.85
N PRO A 44 25.51 4.89 17.36
CA PRO A 44 25.74 4.41 16.02
C PRO A 44 25.68 5.64 15.11
N VAL A 45 26.82 6.01 14.56
CA VAL A 45 26.87 6.99 13.49
C VAL A 45 26.11 6.30 12.36
N ILE A 46 24.83 6.62 12.23
CA ILE A 46 24.11 6.40 11.00
C ILE A 46 24.94 7.21 10.01
N VAL A 47 25.79 6.53 9.27
CA VAL A 47 26.39 7.10 8.07
C VAL A 47 25.18 7.32 7.17
N LYS A 48 24.58 8.50 7.30
CA LYS A 48 23.71 9.01 6.26
C LYS A 48 24.66 9.10 5.06
N SER A 49 24.67 8.05 4.26
CA SER A 49 25.10 8.19 2.89
C SER A 49 24.43 9.49 2.43
N PRO A 50 25.13 10.43 1.83
CA PRO A 50 24.48 11.51 1.15
C PRO A 50 23.74 10.87 -0.04
N SER A 51 22.64 10.18 0.27
CA SER A 51 21.67 9.89 -0.73
C SER A 51 21.24 11.28 -1.16
N ASN A 52 21.53 11.65 -2.39
CA ASN A 52 20.96 12.79 -3.06
C ASN A 52 19.46 12.57 -3.26
N SER A 53 18.78 12.00 -2.24
CA SER A 53 17.33 12.08 -2.14
C SER A 53 17.03 13.56 -2.00
N LEU A 54 16.48 14.10 -3.06
CA LEU A 54 16.13 15.49 -3.18
C LEU A 54 15.46 15.94 -1.89
N LYS A 55 15.91 17.03 -1.31
CA LYS A 55 15.24 17.71 -0.19
C LYS A 55 13.82 18.14 -0.55
N LEU A 56 13.46 18.06 -1.84
CA LEU A 56 12.08 18.15 -2.34
C LEU A 56 11.12 17.20 -1.63
N ASN A 57 11.59 15.98 -1.28
CA ASN A 57 10.83 14.96 -0.54
C ASN A 57 11.29 14.85 0.92
N SER A 58 11.80 15.93 1.52
CA SER A 58 12.12 15.94 2.94
C SER A 58 10.86 15.64 3.76
N PRO A 59 10.93 14.76 4.77
CA PRO A 59 9.79 14.46 5.62
C PRO A 59 9.25 15.74 6.23
N THR A 60 7.95 15.93 6.12
CA THR A 60 7.25 17.00 6.85
C THR A 60 7.06 16.60 8.31
N ILE A 61 6.65 17.53 9.16
CA ILE A 61 6.36 17.26 10.57
C ILE A 61 5.25 16.20 10.77
N LEU A 62 4.40 15.99 9.77
CA LEU A 62 3.34 14.97 9.75
C LEU A 62 3.78 13.64 9.12
N THR A 63 5.05 13.48 8.77
CA THR A 63 5.56 12.27 8.12
C THR A 63 6.22 11.34 9.13
N THR A 64 5.80 10.08 9.13
CA THR A 64 6.50 8.99 9.80
C THR A 64 7.32 8.23 8.77
N ARG A 65 8.64 8.35 8.83
CA ARG A 65 9.57 7.61 7.96
C ARG A 65 9.97 6.29 8.58
N LYS A 66 9.92 5.22 7.80
CA LYS A 66 10.47 3.90 8.10
C LYS A 66 11.55 3.55 7.09
N THR A 67 12.70 3.15 7.58
CA THR A 67 13.86 2.79 6.75
C THR A 67 13.85 1.30 6.42
N ALA A 68 14.69 0.88 5.46
CA ALA A 68 14.93 -0.55 5.20
C ALA A 68 15.38 -1.31 6.46
N GLU A 69 16.07 -0.65 7.39
CA GLU A 69 16.51 -1.22 8.66
C GLU A 69 15.32 -1.46 9.60
N ASP A 70 14.39 -0.51 9.71
CA ASP A 70 13.14 -0.69 10.47
C ASP A 70 12.30 -1.85 9.92
N ILE A 71 12.21 -1.98 8.58
CA ILE A 71 11.50 -3.07 7.90
C ILE A 71 12.13 -4.43 8.25
N ILE A 72 13.47 -4.52 8.24
CA ILE A 72 14.21 -5.74 8.61
C ILE A 72 14.04 -6.03 10.09
N GLU A 73 14.20 -5.05 10.97
CA GLU A 73 14.13 -5.22 12.43
C GLU A 73 12.74 -5.68 12.90
N LYS A 74 11.69 -5.18 12.25
CA LYS A 74 10.30 -5.57 12.54
C LYS A 74 9.86 -6.81 11.76
N GLN A 75 10.74 -7.41 10.96
CA GLN A 75 10.46 -8.57 10.08
C GLN A 75 9.18 -8.39 9.26
N VAL A 76 9.07 -7.22 8.61
CA VAL A 76 7.94 -6.90 7.74
C VAL A 76 8.26 -7.38 6.33
N ASP A 77 7.62 -8.45 5.92
CA ASP A 77 7.82 -9.11 4.62
C ASP A 77 6.55 -9.04 3.74
N ASP A 78 5.41 -8.66 4.33
CA ASP A 78 4.11 -8.63 3.69
C ASP A 78 3.30 -7.40 4.13
N VAL A 79 2.34 -6.95 3.31
CA VAL A 79 1.48 -5.79 3.61
C VAL A 79 0.65 -5.95 4.88
N HIS A 80 0.30 -7.18 5.26
CA HIS A 80 -0.42 -7.46 6.51
C HIS A 80 0.41 -7.18 7.77
N ASP A 81 1.73 -7.06 7.64
CA ASP A 81 2.63 -6.75 8.75
C ASP A 81 2.85 -5.24 8.92
N ILE A 82 2.26 -4.39 8.07
CA ILE A 82 2.51 -2.93 8.03
C ILE A 82 2.27 -2.26 9.38
N ASP A 83 1.31 -2.74 10.14
CA ASP A 83 0.94 -2.21 11.46
C ASP A 83 1.99 -2.46 12.56
N ARG A 84 2.98 -3.34 12.31
CA ARG A 84 4.16 -3.50 13.16
C ARG A 84 5.13 -2.33 13.00
N LEU A 85 5.13 -1.66 11.84
CA LEU A 85 5.92 -0.46 11.61
C LEU A 85 5.31 0.76 12.30
N ASP A 86 3.98 0.90 12.20
CA ASP A 86 3.25 2.02 12.78
C ASP A 86 1.78 1.63 13.04
N PRO A 87 1.25 1.78 14.28
CA PRO A 87 -0.13 1.40 14.59
C PRO A 87 -1.20 2.33 13.99
N SER A 88 -0.81 3.49 13.42
CA SER A 88 -1.74 4.43 12.76
C SER A 88 -2.08 4.07 11.33
N ILE A 89 -1.36 3.09 10.76
CA ILE A 89 -1.67 2.49 9.47
C ILE A 89 -2.06 1.03 9.66
N SER A 90 -3.00 0.56 8.87
CA SER A 90 -3.33 -0.86 8.77
C SER A 90 -3.60 -1.23 7.31
N TYR A 91 -3.51 -2.48 7.01
CA TYR A 91 -3.90 -3.02 5.71
C TYR A 91 -5.30 -3.62 5.81
N ASN A 92 -6.16 -3.25 4.88
CA ASN A 92 -7.49 -3.82 4.71
C ASN A 92 -7.42 -4.88 3.60
N SER A 93 -7.48 -6.16 3.98
CA SER A 93 -7.38 -7.29 3.05
C SER A 93 -8.63 -7.45 2.20
N ASP A 94 -9.80 -6.98 2.68
CA ASP A 94 -11.04 -7.01 1.91
C ASP A 94 -11.01 -6.05 0.72
N SER A 95 -10.36 -4.88 0.86
CA SER A 95 -10.25 -3.88 -0.22
C SER A 95 -8.89 -3.85 -0.92
N ASP A 96 -7.90 -4.66 -0.50
CA ASP A 96 -6.49 -4.59 -0.96
C ASP A 96 -5.95 -3.15 -0.88
N SER A 97 -6.06 -2.52 0.29
CA SER A 97 -5.69 -1.11 0.47
C SER A 97 -5.18 -0.78 1.87
N PHE A 98 -4.40 0.31 1.99
CA PHE A 98 -4.01 0.85 3.28
C PHE A 98 -5.14 1.67 3.89
N ASN A 99 -5.30 1.56 5.21
CA ASN A 99 -6.19 2.39 6.00
C ASN A 99 -5.36 3.33 6.88
N ILE A 100 -5.59 4.63 6.75
CA ILE A 100 -5.00 5.69 7.58
C ILE A 100 -6.14 6.54 8.13
N ARG A 101 -6.22 6.67 9.47
CA ARG A 101 -7.25 7.47 10.15
C ARG A 101 -8.68 7.10 9.79
N GLY A 102 -8.92 5.86 9.33
CA GLY A 102 -10.25 5.38 8.95
C GLY A 102 -10.65 5.63 7.50
N LEU A 103 -9.75 6.07 6.67
CA LEU A 103 -9.91 6.13 5.22
C LEU A 103 -9.01 5.10 4.54
N ASP A 104 -9.52 4.46 3.50
CA ASP A 104 -8.85 3.42 2.71
C ASP A 104 -9.14 3.54 1.21
N GLN A 105 -8.82 2.52 0.44
CA GLN A 105 -9.01 2.46 -1.00
C GLN A 105 -8.28 3.63 -1.70
N ASN A 106 -8.93 4.28 -2.67
CA ASN A 106 -8.40 5.43 -3.39
C ASN A 106 -8.42 6.76 -2.60
N ARG A 107 -8.78 6.73 -1.30
CA ARG A 107 -8.69 7.87 -0.37
C ARG A 107 -7.35 7.94 0.36
N VAL A 108 -6.54 6.88 0.26
CA VAL A 108 -5.14 6.87 0.68
C VAL A 108 -4.27 6.72 -0.55
N LEU A 109 -3.52 7.76 -0.88
CA LEU A 109 -2.65 7.76 -2.04
C LEU A 109 -1.41 6.90 -1.77
N THR A 110 -1.12 5.95 -2.64
CA THR A 110 0.14 5.20 -2.61
C THR A 110 1.00 5.60 -3.80
N THR A 111 2.30 5.80 -3.57
CA THR A 111 3.27 6.08 -4.62
C THR A 111 4.51 5.19 -4.48
N ILE A 112 5.15 4.86 -5.61
CA ILE A 112 6.45 4.17 -5.65
C ILE A 112 7.41 5.03 -6.47
N ASP A 113 8.51 5.47 -5.85
CA ASP A 113 9.49 6.41 -6.44
C ASP A 113 8.83 7.67 -7.02
N GLY A 114 7.78 8.20 -6.36
CA GLY A 114 7.04 9.39 -6.78
C GLY A 114 6.01 9.16 -7.90
N ILE A 115 5.81 7.91 -8.35
CA ILE A 115 4.80 7.52 -9.34
C ILE A 115 3.61 6.94 -8.61
N ARG A 116 2.40 7.39 -8.94
CA ARG A 116 1.14 6.89 -8.35
C ARG A 116 0.96 5.41 -8.62
N LEU A 117 0.52 4.66 -7.61
CA LEU A 117 0.06 3.29 -7.74
C LEU A 117 -1.47 3.32 -7.70
N PRO A 118 -2.16 3.11 -8.83
CA PRO A 118 -3.62 3.18 -8.84
C PRO A 118 -4.23 2.04 -8.05
N TRP A 119 -5.28 2.34 -7.28
CA TRP A 119 -6.16 1.33 -6.73
C TRP A 119 -7.29 1.09 -7.73
N LEU A 120 -7.36 -0.14 -8.25
CA LEU A 120 -8.33 -0.56 -9.25
C LEU A 120 -9.33 -1.51 -8.61
N TYR A 121 -10.60 -1.30 -8.89
CA TYR A 121 -11.67 -2.12 -8.36
C TYR A 121 -12.77 -2.33 -9.40
N ASP A 122 -13.13 -3.59 -9.63
CA ASP A 122 -14.35 -3.97 -10.32
C ASP A 122 -15.41 -4.32 -9.27
N GLY A 123 -16.23 -3.34 -8.90
CA GLY A 123 -17.14 -3.41 -7.76
C GLY A 123 -18.04 -4.62 -7.72
N SER A 124 -18.46 -5.13 -8.88
CA SER A 124 -19.46 -6.19 -8.98
C SER A 124 -18.88 -7.58 -9.07
N ARG A 125 -17.67 -7.70 -9.61
CA ARG A 125 -16.96 -8.98 -9.72
C ARG A 125 -15.92 -9.15 -8.63
N GLN A 126 -15.73 -8.11 -7.80
CA GLN A 126 -14.82 -8.05 -6.66
C GLN A 126 -13.33 -8.24 -7.02
N VAL A 127 -12.96 -8.10 -8.29
CA VAL A 127 -11.58 -8.11 -8.71
C VAL A 127 -10.91 -6.83 -8.23
N LYS A 128 -9.82 -6.97 -7.48
CA LYS A 128 -9.08 -5.87 -6.85
C LYS A 128 -7.65 -5.90 -7.30
N SER A 129 -7.20 -4.82 -7.88
CA SER A 129 -5.80 -4.65 -8.21
C SER A 129 -5.27 -3.45 -7.45
N GLY A 130 -4.25 -3.65 -6.63
CA GLY A 130 -3.98 -2.57 -5.77
C GLY A 130 -2.56 -2.39 -5.34
N ILE A 131 -2.55 -1.92 -4.19
CA ILE A 131 -1.50 -1.30 -3.43
C ILE A 131 -0.47 -2.35 -2.95
N SER A 132 -0.85 -3.63 -2.90
CA SER A 132 0.01 -4.73 -2.46
C SER A 132 1.06 -5.18 -3.50
N MET A 133 1.11 -4.57 -4.69
CA MET A 133 1.97 -5.00 -5.80
C MET A 133 3.41 -4.46 -5.68
N PHE A 134 4.07 -4.71 -4.58
CA PHE A 134 5.50 -4.42 -4.36
C PHE A 134 6.12 -5.39 -3.36
N ASP A 135 7.44 -5.46 -3.32
CA ASP A 135 8.19 -6.28 -2.37
C ASP A 135 8.87 -5.38 -1.32
N PHE A 136 8.63 -5.62 -0.03
CA PHE A 136 9.26 -4.87 1.05
C PHE A 136 10.80 -4.94 1.02
N SER A 137 11.34 -6.04 0.52
CA SER A 137 12.80 -6.19 0.39
C SER A 137 13.42 -5.31 -0.69
N SER A 138 12.61 -4.78 -1.61
CA SER A 138 13.05 -3.81 -2.62
C SER A 138 13.03 -2.37 -2.11
N LEU A 139 12.49 -2.11 -0.92
CA LEU A 139 12.32 -0.76 -0.39
C LEU A 139 13.56 -0.27 0.36
N SER A 140 13.88 1.00 0.18
CA SER A 140 14.83 1.75 1.01
C SER A 140 14.13 2.56 2.09
N THR A 141 12.96 3.15 1.79
CA THR A 141 12.11 3.85 2.76
C THR A 141 10.64 3.67 2.48
N LEU A 142 9.85 3.76 3.54
CA LEU A 142 8.41 3.86 3.53
C LEU A 142 8.02 5.07 4.37
N ASP A 143 7.43 6.09 3.73
CA ASP A 143 6.95 7.30 4.40
C ASP A 143 5.44 7.25 4.52
N ILE A 144 4.93 7.42 5.73
CA ILE A 144 3.51 7.55 6.03
C ILE A 144 3.24 9.02 6.33
N ILE A 145 2.55 9.71 5.43
CA ILE A 145 2.14 11.10 5.61
C ILE A 145 0.69 11.09 6.09
N HIS A 146 0.48 11.67 7.27
CA HIS A 146 -0.82 11.67 7.94
C HIS A 146 -1.65 12.88 7.57
N GLY A 147 -2.96 12.67 7.42
CA GLY A 147 -3.93 13.74 7.23
C GLY A 147 -4.16 14.14 5.78
N SER A 148 -5.15 15.01 5.62
CA SER A 148 -5.58 15.53 4.33
C SER A 148 -4.58 16.56 3.82
N ASP A 149 -3.80 16.24 2.79
CA ASP A 149 -2.88 17.18 2.17
C ASP A 149 -2.66 16.84 0.68
N SER A 150 -3.55 17.34 -0.18
CA SER A 150 -3.35 17.24 -1.64
C SER A 150 -2.37 18.30 -2.18
N SER A 151 -1.91 19.25 -1.37
CA SER A 151 -1.10 20.37 -1.87
C SER A 151 0.24 19.92 -2.49
N LEU A 152 0.81 18.81 -2.03
CA LEU A 152 2.04 18.25 -2.60
C LEU A 152 1.77 17.03 -3.48
N TYR A 153 0.77 16.20 -3.12
CA TYR A 153 0.60 14.86 -3.68
C TYR A 153 -0.57 14.75 -4.67
N GLY A 154 -1.50 15.73 -4.67
CA GLY A 154 -2.67 15.77 -5.55
C GLY A 154 -3.82 14.86 -5.13
N SER A 155 -4.64 14.45 -6.10
CA SER A 155 -5.86 13.67 -5.88
C SER A 155 -5.61 12.37 -5.12
N GLY A 156 -6.51 12.03 -4.18
CA GLY A 156 -6.48 10.77 -3.41
C GLY A 156 -5.80 10.88 -2.04
N ALA A 157 -5.17 12.00 -1.69
CA ALA A 157 -4.56 12.22 -0.38
C ALA A 157 -5.56 12.74 0.67
N LEU A 158 -6.73 12.11 0.79
CA LEU A 158 -7.76 12.49 1.75
C LEU A 158 -7.44 11.99 3.17
N GLY A 159 -7.03 10.72 3.31
CA GLY A 159 -6.64 10.09 4.56
C GLY A 159 -5.16 10.24 4.86
N GLY A 160 -4.36 10.33 3.82
CA GLY A 160 -2.92 10.40 3.89
C GLY A 160 -2.24 9.85 2.64
N VAL A 161 -0.91 9.71 2.73
CA VAL A 161 -0.09 9.17 1.64
C VAL A 161 0.85 8.09 2.17
N VAL A 162 1.00 7.00 1.42
CA VAL A 162 2.03 5.99 1.61
C VAL A 162 3.03 6.14 0.47
N ALA A 163 4.17 6.75 0.75
CA ALA A 163 5.20 6.97 -0.26
C ALA A 163 6.33 5.95 -0.09
N LEU A 164 6.45 5.06 -1.05
CA LEU A 164 7.45 4.00 -1.11
C LEU A 164 8.62 4.46 -1.98
N ARG A 165 9.84 4.25 -1.50
CA ARG A 165 11.05 4.44 -2.30
C ARG A 165 11.78 3.12 -2.41
N THR A 166 12.06 2.69 -3.64
CA THR A 166 12.84 1.49 -3.89
C THR A 166 14.34 1.73 -3.69
N LEU A 167 15.09 0.65 -3.49
CA LEU A 167 16.54 0.72 -3.32
C LEU A 167 17.20 1.46 -4.48
N ASP A 168 18.15 2.35 -4.15
CA ASP A 168 19.07 2.96 -5.08
C ASP A 168 20.45 2.31 -4.94
N PRO A 169 21.33 2.35 -5.97
CA PRO A 169 22.69 1.85 -5.86
C PRO A 169 23.44 2.43 -4.66
N GLU A 170 23.20 3.71 -4.37
CA GLU A 170 23.82 4.47 -3.28
C GLU A 170 23.36 4.02 -1.89
N ASP A 171 22.23 3.33 -1.77
CA ASP A 171 21.75 2.78 -0.51
C ASP A 171 22.62 1.58 -0.04
N LEU A 172 23.31 0.92 -0.97
CA LEU A 172 24.16 -0.22 -0.70
C LEU A 172 25.66 0.13 -0.76
N LEU A 173 26.06 1.02 -1.67
CA LEU A 173 27.44 1.38 -1.90
C LEU A 173 27.97 2.34 -0.83
N THR A 174 29.24 2.17 -0.45
CA THR A 174 29.96 3.11 0.39
C THR A 174 31.01 3.87 -0.44
N LEU A 175 31.62 4.92 0.14
CA LEU A 175 32.68 5.67 -0.53
C LEU A 175 33.91 4.79 -0.88
N GLU A 176 34.16 3.77 -0.08
CA GLU A 176 35.34 2.89 -0.20
C GLU A 176 35.09 1.68 -1.12
N LYS A 177 33.83 1.28 -1.34
CA LYS A 177 33.47 0.09 -2.11
C LYS A 177 32.84 0.46 -3.46
N ASN A 178 33.34 -0.17 -4.52
CA ASN A 178 32.78 -0.03 -5.86
C ASN A 178 31.71 -1.07 -6.18
N TRP A 179 31.46 -2.00 -5.28
CA TRP A 179 30.37 -2.96 -5.35
C TRP A 179 29.89 -3.32 -3.95
N ALA A 180 28.65 -3.70 -3.85
CA ALA A 180 28.04 -4.18 -2.64
C ALA A 180 26.92 -5.15 -2.98
N SER A 181 26.60 -6.09 -2.08
CA SER A 181 25.41 -6.90 -2.18
C SER A 181 24.67 -6.99 -0.86
N LEU A 182 23.37 -7.27 -0.97
CA LEU A 182 22.48 -7.49 0.15
C LEU A 182 21.64 -8.75 -0.14
N THR A 183 21.93 -9.81 0.60
CA THR A 183 21.18 -11.07 0.57
C THR A 183 20.22 -11.12 1.74
N LYS A 184 18.96 -11.40 1.49
CA LYS A 184 17.93 -11.67 2.53
C LYS A 184 17.25 -13.00 2.27
N GLY A 185 17.03 -13.78 3.33
CA GLY A 185 16.22 -14.99 3.29
C GLY A 185 15.30 -15.00 4.49
N SER A 186 14.04 -15.39 4.33
CA SER A 186 13.11 -15.54 5.47
C SER A 186 12.18 -16.73 5.31
N TYR A 187 11.68 -17.18 6.44
CA TYR A 187 10.58 -18.12 6.56
C TYR A 187 9.52 -17.55 7.49
N ASP A 188 8.26 -17.59 7.06
CA ASP A 188 7.09 -17.19 7.84
C ASP A 188 6.12 -18.36 7.98
N SER A 189 5.80 -18.75 9.21
CA SER A 189 4.84 -19.80 9.47
C SER A 189 3.39 -19.37 9.26
N THR A 190 3.12 -18.06 9.14
CA THR A 190 1.77 -17.51 8.93
C THR A 190 1.14 -18.02 7.63
N ASP A 191 1.94 -18.11 6.58
CA ASP A 191 1.58 -18.59 5.25
C ASP A 191 2.53 -19.69 4.77
N ARG A 192 3.39 -20.20 5.64
CA ARG A 192 4.43 -21.21 5.36
C ARG A 192 5.32 -20.81 4.20
N SER A 193 5.58 -19.52 4.07
CA SER A 193 6.35 -18.99 2.94
C SER A 193 7.86 -19.00 3.18
N TRP A 194 8.58 -19.24 2.11
CA TRP A 194 10.01 -18.98 1.98
C TRP A 194 10.21 -17.81 1.03
N ARG A 195 11.05 -16.87 1.42
CA ARG A 195 11.40 -15.70 0.63
C ARG A 195 12.91 -15.62 0.49
N ILE A 196 13.40 -15.29 -0.68
CA ILE A 196 14.80 -15.00 -0.93
C ILE A 196 14.89 -13.74 -1.79
N ASN A 197 15.78 -12.84 -1.41
CA ASN A 197 16.01 -11.58 -2.11
C ASN A 197 17.51 -11.32 -2.19
N GLU A 198 17.96 -10.89 -3.37
CA GLU A 198 19.33 -10.50 -3.63
C GLU A 198 19.34 -9.13 -4.29
N ALA A 199 20.11 -8.20 -3.75
CA ALA A 199 20.39 -6.92 -4.38
C ALA A 199 21.90 -6.76 -4.58
N PHE A 200 22.30 -6.39 -5.78
CA PHE A 200 23.69 -6.15 -6.15
C PHE A 200 23.83 -4.75 -6.73
N ALA A 201 24.73 -3.96 -6.15
CA ALA A 201 25.04 -2.62 -6.60
C ALA A 201 26.50 -2.52 -7.03
N MET A 202 26.76 -1.75 -8.07
CA MET A 202 28.12 -1.48 -8.56
C MET A 202 28.27 -0.03 -9.01
N ARG A 203 29.51 0.47 -8.86
CA ARG A 203 29.91 1.79 -9.31
C ARG A 203 31.15 1.68 -10.22
N ALA A 204 31.07 2.26 -11.41
CA ALA A 204 32.17 2.39 -12.34
C ALA A 204 32.33 3.87 -12.73
N LYS A 205 33.29 4.56 -12.13
CA LYS A 205 33.46 6.02 -12.28
C LYS A 205 32.18 6.77 -11.85
N GLN A 206 31.47 7.35 -12.82
CA GLN A 206 30.23 8.13 -12.65
C GLN A 206 28.95 7.33 -12.96
N THR A 207 29.09 6.04 -13.28
CA THR A 207 27.99 5.16 -13.59
C THR A 207 27.72 4.26 -12.38
N TYR A 208 26.47 4.21 -11.92
CA TYR A 208 26.00 3.39 -10.80
C TYR A 208 24.90 2.47 -11.32
N ALA A 209 24.94 1.23 -10.95
CA ALA A 209 23.90 0.26 -11.32
C ALA A 209 23.45 -0.54 -10.10
N LEU A 210 22.17 -0.85 -10.05
CA LEU A 210 21.55 -1.76 -9.10
C LEU A 210 20.75 -2.81 -9.86
N PHE A 211 20.89 -4.05 -9.47
CA PHE A 211 20.00 -5.13 -9.81
C PHE A 211 19.48 -5.76 -8.52
N GLN A 212 18.17 -5.87 -8.36
CA GLN A 212 17.55 -6.58 -7.25
C GLN A 212 16.54 -7.58 -7.81
N GLY A 213 16.54 -8.79 -7.28
CA GLY A 213 15.57 -9.81 -7.58
C GLY A 213 15.09 -10.50 -6.32
N GLY A 214 13.81 -10.80 -6.27
CA GLY A 214 13.17 -11.51 -5.17
C GLY A 214 12.28 -12.62 -5.66
N TYR A 215 12.17 -13.67 -4.86
CA TYR A 215 11.24 -14.76 -5.06
C TYR A 215 10.66 -15.20 -3.72
N ALA A 216 9.36 -15.39 -3.68
CA ALA A 216 8.66 -15.96 -2.54
C ALA A 216 7.69 -17.04 -3.00
N ARG A 217 7.54 -18.06 -2.15
CA ARG A 217 6.57 -19.13 -2.34
C ARG A 217 5.98 -19.53 -1.00
N GLY A 218 4.66 -19.71 -0.95
CA GLY A 218 3.97 -20.08 0.27
C GLY A 218 2.59 -20.65 -0.01
N LYS A 219 1.78 -20.64 1.04
CA LYS A 219 0.40 -21.15 1.06
C LYS A 219 -0.58 -20.05 1.43
N GLN A 220 -1.85 -20.43 1.66
CA GLN A 220 -2.82 -19.52 2.25
C GLN A 220 -2.31 -18.95 3.57
N ARG A 221 -2.60 -17.70 3.83
CA ARG A 221 -2.42 -17.12 5.17
C ARG A 221 -3.37 -17.86 6.13
N GLU A 222 -2.82 -18.35 7.24
CA GLU A 222 -3.64 -19.00 8.26
C GLU A 222 -4.52 -17.98 8.97
N ASN A 223 -5.70 -18.41 9.43
CA ASN A 223 -6.51 -17.69 10.38
C ASN A 223 -6.61 -18.49 11.69
N ASN A 224 -7.20 -17.93 12.74
CA ASN A 224 -7.44 -18.64 14.00
C ASN A 224 -8.88 -19.18 14.08
N GLY A 225 -9.49 -19.44 12.93
CA GLY A 225 -10.79 -20.10 12.81
C GLY A 225 -10.66 -21.60 12.96
N ASN A 226 -11.66 -22.25 13.52
CA ASN A 226 -11.71 -23.70 13.70
C ASN A 226 -13.00 -24.25 13.09
N GLY A 227 -12.92 -24.77 11.91
CA GLY A 227 -14.04 -25.31 11.15
C GLY A 227 -13.75 -25.44 9.68
N GLY A 228 -13.22 -26.61 9.29
CA GLY A 228 -12.95 -26.99 7.91
C GLY A 228 -14.21 -27.48 7.17
N GLY A 229 -14.01 -28.24 6.11
CA GLY A 229 -15.07 -28.81 5.27
C GLY A 229 -15.45 -27.90 4.10
N TYR A 230 -16.63 -28.12 3.53
CA TYR A 230 -17.11 -27.41 2.35
C TYR A 230 -18.36 -26.57 2.67
N GLY A 231 -18.52 -25.46 1.94
CA GLY A 231 -19.69 -24.60 2.01
C GLY A 231 -19.48 -23.30 2.77
N THR A 232 -20.50 -22.46 2.75
CA THR A 232 -20.47 -21.08 3.30
C THR A 232 -20.26 -21.02 4.82
N ASN A 233 -20.40 -22.13 5.52
CA ASN A 233 -20.11 -22.22 6.96
C ASN A 233 -18.65 -22.55 7.28
N ARG A 234 -17.81 -22.71 6.26
CA ARG A 234 -16.37 -22.92 6.43
C ARG A 234 -15.75 -21.70 7.11
N VAL A 235 -14.92 -21.97 8.13
CA VAL A 235 -14.23 -20.93 8.92
C VAL A 235 -12.76 -20.82 8.58
N GLU A 236 -12.09 -21.97 8.32
CA GLU A 236 -10.70 -21.99 7.88
C GLU A 236 -10.57 -21.35 6.49
N ASN A 237 -9.49 -20.62 6.25
CA ASN A 237 -9.20 -20.07 4.94
C ASN A 237 -9.15 -21.17 3.86
N ASN A 238 -9.51 -20.83 2.64
CA ASN A 238 -9.41 -21.72 1.52
C ASN A 238 -7.94 -22.13 1.29
N PRO A 239 -7.66 -23.43 1.03
CA PRO A 239 -6.31 -23.86 0.70
C PRO A 239 -5.81 -23.11 -0.53
N ALA A 240 -4.60 -22.59 -0.45
CA ALA A 240 -3.97 -21.89 -1.56
C ALA A 240 -2.47 -22.15 -1.61
N ASN A 241 -1.91 -21.95 -2.79
CA ASN A 241 -0.48 -21.81 -2.99
C ASN A 241 -0.24 -20.49 -3.71
N PHE A 242 0.84 -19.80 -3.39
CA PHE A 242 1.25 -18.62 -4.14
C PHE A 242 2.72 -18.66 -4.51
N ASP A 243 3.02 -18.03 -5.64
CA ASP A 243 4.37 -17.72 -6.11
C ASP A 243 4.41 -16.21 -6.39
N GLN A 244 5.45 -15.53 -5.86
CA GLN A 244 5.70 -14.11 -6.09
C GLN A 244 7.11 -13.93 -6.62
N ASP A 245 7.29 -13.12 -7.64
CA ASP A 245 8.60 -12.66 -8.10
C ASP A 245 8.62 -11.15 -8.33
N ASN A 246 9.77 -10.55 -8.07
CA ASN A 246 10.02 -9.17 -8.39
C ASN A 246 11.42 -8.98 -8.96
N LEU A 247 11.55 -8.02 -9.86
CA LEU A 247 12.80 -7.60 -10.46
C LEU A 247 12.84 -6.08 -10.47
N LEU A 248 13.95 -5.52 -10.00
CA LEU A 248 14.25 -4.09 -10.05
C LEU A 248 15.63 -3.89 -10.65
N PHE A 249 15.72 -3.07 -11.68
CA PHE A 249 16.96 -2.61 -12.28
C PHE A 249 17.01 -1.09 -12.26
N LYS A 250 18.12 -0.52 -11.77
CA LYS A 250 18.39 0.92 -11.85
C LYS A 250 19.76 1.18 -12.43
N LEU A 251 19.85 2.17 -13.30
CA LEU A 251 21.11 2.65 -13.88
C LEU A 251 21.15 4.17 -13.74
N TYR A 252 22.16 4.68 -13.05
CA TYR A 252 22.39 6.10 -12.85
C TYR A 252 23.69 6.54 -13.48
N GLN A 253 23.67 7.62 -14.23
CA GLN A 253 24.83 8.29 -14.81
C GLN A 253 24.94 9.69 -14.22
N HIS A 254 25.95 9.93 -13.41
CA HIS A 254 26.33 11.27 -13.01
C HIS A 254 27.06 11.94 -14.16
N ILE A 255 26.61 13.09 -14.63
CA ILE A 255 27.20 13.87 -15.71
C ILE A 255 28.34 14.70 -15.12
N ASP A 256 28.06 15.33 -13.99
CA ASP A 256 28.96 16.07 -13.14
C ASP A 256 28.55 15.98 -11.68
N GLY A 257 29.12 16.76 -10.80
CA GLY A 257 28.72 16.76 -9.36
C GLY A 257 27.33 17.25 -9.09
N SER A 258 26.63 17.81 -10.07
CA SER A 258 25.32 18.47 -9.92
C SER A 258 24.19 17.79 -10.69
N GLN A 259 24.48 16.93 -11.65
CA GLN A 259 23.50 16.37 -12.57
C GLN A 259 23.57 14.84 -12.60
N ARG A 260 22.40 14.18 -12.55
CA ARG A 260 22.27 12.73 -12.63
C ARG A 260 21.11 12.37 -13.57
N LEU A 261 21.38 11.49 -14.53
CA LEU A 261 20.36 10.80 -15.32
C LEU A 261 20.13 9.42 -14.73
N GLY A 262 18.86 9.01 -14.65
CA GLY A 262 18.45 7.72 -14.15
C GLY A 262 17.58 6.96 -15.14
N PHE A 263 17.69 5.63 -15.11
CA PHE A 263 16.78 4.71 -15.76
C PHE A 263 16.37 3.64 -14.74
N THR A 264 15.08 3.36 -14.64
CA THR A 264 14.53 2.31 -13.78
C THR A 264 13.61 1.40 -14.58
N ALA A 265 13.78 0.10 -14.38
CA ALA A 265 12.88 -0.93 -14.89
C ALA A 265 12.46 -1.83 -13.72
N GLU A 266 11.17 -2.06 -13.55
CA GLU A 266 10.63 -2.87 -12.48
C GLU A 266 9.52 -3.78 -12.97
N ARG A 267 9.47 -5.00 -12.42
CA ARG A 267 8.37 -5.93 -12.59
C ARG A 267 8.06 -6.60 -11.26
N PHE A 268 6.79 -6.71 -10.93
CA PHE A 268 6.25 -7.49 -9.84
C PHE A 268 5.19 -8.44 -10.38
N ASN A 269 5.23 -9.71 -9.99
CA ASN A 269 4.19 -10.69 -10.26
C ASN A 269 3.82 -11.42 -8.98
N LEU A 270 2.54 -11.69 -8.81
CA LEU A 270 1.98 -12.57 -7.78
C LEU A 270 0.97 -13.49 -8.48
N SER A 271 1.11 -14.80 -8.30
CA SER A 271 0.16 -15.80 -8.76
C SER A 271 -0.31 -16.61 -7.56
N LYS A 272 -1.62 -16.80 -7.42
CA LYS A 272 -2.24 -17.63 -6.39
C LYS A 272 -3.17 -18.64 -7.04
N ASP A 273 -3.02 -19.91 -6.66
CA ASP A 273 -3.93 -20.99 -6.96
C ASP A 273 -4.72 -21.33 -5.69
N ILE A 274 -6.04 -21.22 -5.70
CA ILE A 274 -6.93 -21.34 -4.55
C ILE A 274 -7.96 -22.44 -4.78
N ASP A 275 -8.10 -23.38 -3.86
CA ASP A 275 -9.22 -24.32 -3.83
C ASP A 275 -10.39 -23.66 -3.08
N THR A 276 -11.46 -23.25 -3.78
CA THR A 276 -12.58 -22.50 -3.20
C THR A 276 -13.58 -23.42 -2.47
N TYR A 277 -13.17 -23.93 -1.30
CA TYR A 277 -13.99 -24.85 -0.51
C TYR A 277 -15.19 -24.17 0.18
N ASN A 278 -15.18 -22.85 0.30
CA ASN A 278 -16.26 -22.07 0.91
C ASN A 278 -17.46 -21.79 -0.01
N LEU A 279 -17.43 -22.26 -1.26
CA LEU A 279 -18.57 -22.10 -2.17
C LEU A 279 -19.82 -22.80 -1.65
N SER A 280 -21.00 -22.21 -1.94
CA SER A 280 -22.30 -22.80 -1.57
C SER A 280 -22.45 -24.20 -2.13
N THR A 281 -22.60 -25.20 -1.27
CA THR A 281 -22.78 -26.61 -1.63
C THR A 281 -24.13 -26.93 -2.29
N THR A 282 -25.09 -26.00 -2.23
CA THR A 282 -26.36 -26.11 -2.96
C THR A 282 -26.24 -25.60 -4.40
N THR A 283 -25.31 -24.71 -4.66
CA THR A 283 -25.08 -24.10 -5.97
C THR A 283 -23.95 -24.80 -6.73
N TYR A 284 -22.91 -25.22 -6.04
CA TYR A 284 -21.72 -25.84 -6.64
C TYR A 284 -21.41 -27.19 -6.00
N ARG A 285 -20.78 -28.08 -6.76
CA ARG A 285 -20.30 -29.36 -6.24
C ARG A 285 -19.18 -29.12 -5.22
N PRO A 286 -19.30 -29.65 -4.02
CA PRO A 286 -18.25 -29.53 -3.00
C PRO A 286 -16.88 -29.96 -3.52
N GLY A 287 -15.87 -29.13 -3.35
CA GLY A 287 -14.49 -29.39 -3.77
C GLY A 287 -14.22 -29.31 -5.27
N SER A 288 -15.17 -28.81 -6.07
CA SER A 288 -14.97 -28.59 -7.51
C SER A 288 -14.50 -27.18 -7.85
N GLY A 289 -14.54 -26.27 -6.89
CA GLY A 289 -14.19 -24.87 -7.12
C GLY A 289 -12.68 -24.64 -7.04
N THR A 290 -12.14 -23.91 -8.02
CA THR A 290 -10.78 -23.39 -8.05
C THR A 290 -10.78 -21.94 -8.49
N GLU A 291 -9.78 -21.19 -8.04
CA GLU A 291 -9.53 -19.80 -8.43
C GLU A 291 -8.05 -19.61 -8.69
N GLU A 292 -7.71 -18.91 -9.76
CA GLU A 292 -6.35 -18.48 -10.10
C GLU A 292 -6.35 -16.94 -10.13
N ASP A 293 -5.59 -16.29 -9.24
CA ASP A 293 -5.45 -14.83 -9.14
C ASP A 293 -4.03 -14.44 -9.57
N GLU A 294 -3.89 -13.74 -10.70
CA GLU A 294 -2.63 -13.25 -11.25
C GLU A 294 -2.56 -11.72 -11.19
N LYS A 295 -1.68 -11.19 -10.35
CA LYS A 295 -1.40 -9.76 -10.26
C LYS A 295 -0.04 -9.44 -10.86
N ARG A 296 0.01 -8.46 -11.78
CA ARG A 296 1.23 -8.03 -12.43
C ARG A 296 1.34 -6.51 -12.48
N ARG A 297 2.49 -5.99 -12.09
CA ARG A 297 2.86 -4.58 -12.30
C ARG A 297 4.19 -4.50 -13.01
N GLU A 298 4.26 -3.63 -14.03
CA GLU A 298 5.45 -3.34 -14.81
C GLU A 298 5.63 -1.83 -14.86
N ARG A 299 6.87 -1.36 -14.72
CA ARG A 299 7.20 0.06 -14.74
C ARG A 299 8.54 0.29 -15.44
N LEU A 300 8.56 1.31 -16.27
CA LEU A 300 9.78 1.88 -16.85
C LEU A 300 9.77 3.38 -16.54
N SER A 301 10.90 3.92 -16.09
CA SER A 301 11.03 5.36 -15.90
C SER A 301 12.42 5.88 -16.21
N MET A 302 12.44 7.14 -16.63
CA MET A 302 13.66 7.92 -16.78
C MET A 302 13.60 9.11 -15.84
N SER A 303 14.66 9.35 -15.09
CA SER A 303 14.76 10.48 -14.17
C SER A 303 15.92 11.38 -14.50
N TYR A 304 15.74 12.66 -14.18
CA TYR A 304 16.81 13.65 -14.21
C TYR A 304 16.81 14.41 -12.89
N ASP A 305 17.94 14.42 -12.22
CA ASP A 305 18.16 15.14 -10.98
C ASP A 305 19.18 16.24 -11.18
N TYR A 306 18.88 17.42 -10.66
CA TYR A 306 19.76 18.58 -10.66
C TYR A 306 19.95 19.10 -9.23
N ASN A 307 21.19 19.36 -8.83
CA ASN A 307 21.57 19.91 -7.53
C ASN A 307 22.80 20.81 -7.69
N GLY A 308 22.59 22.01 -8.22
CA GLY A 308 23.74 22.83 -8.63
C GLY A 308 23.66 24.32 -8.29
N GLY A 309 22.51 24.83 -7.86
CA GLY A 309 22.32 26.28 -7.70
C GLY A 309 22.12 27.01 -9.04
N GLY A 310 21.63 28.23 -8.99
CA GLY A 310 21.25 29.03 -10.15
C GLY A 310 19.82 29.48 -10.07
N VAL A 311 19.02 29.32 -11.12
CA VAL A 311 17.59 29.65 -11.13
C VAL A 311 16.83 28.76 -10.15
N ILE A 312 17.19 27.49 -10.12
CA ILE A 312 16.73 26.49 -9.10
C ILE A 312 17.94 25.91 -8.41
N ASP A 313 17.82 25.50 -7.16
CA ASP A 313 18.90 24.87 -6.40
C ASP A 313 18.84 23.36 -6.53
N GLU A 314 17.64 22.81 -6.49
CA GLU A 314 17.38 21.38 -6.69
C GLU A 314 16.25 21.22 -7.71
N GLY A 315 16.36 20.23 -8.58
CA GLY A 315 15.35 19.90 -9.58
C GLY A 315 15.23 18.40 -9.77
N HIS A 316 14.02 17.93 -10.05
CA HIS A 316 13.72 16.53 -10.32
C HIS A 316 12.70 16.41 -11.43
N ALA A 317 12.95 15.50 -12.36
CA ALA A 317 12.01 15.17 -13.42
C ALA A 317 11.94 13.65 -13.56
N ILE A 318 10.73 13.11 -13.68
CA ILE A 318 10.48 11.68 -13.98
C ILE A 318 9.53 11.60 -15.16
N LEU A 319 9.93 10.92 -16.21
CA LEU A 319 9.07 10.43 -17.29
C LEU A 319 8.88 8.94 -17.09
N TYR A 320 7.63 8.45 -17.12
CA TYR A 320 7.35 7.05 -16.85
C TYR A 320 6.27 6.45 -17.73
N TRP A 321 6.33 5.14 -17.83
CA TRP A 321 5.27 4.22 -18.25
C TRP A 321 5.07 3.19 -17.14
N GLN A 322 3.81 2.90 -16.84
CA GLN A 322 3.41 1.87 -15.88
C GLN A 322 2.22 1.09 -16.42
N ARG A 323 2.17 -0.20 -16.14
CA ARG A 323 1.01 -1.04 -16.37
C ARG A 323 0.74 -1.91 -15.15
N GLN A 324 -0.49 -1.88 -14.71
CA GLN A 324 -1.01 -2.72 -13.64
C GLN A 324 -2.14 -3.57 -14.20
N ARG A 325 -2.14 -4.87 -13.86
CA ARG A 325 -3.12 -5.85 -14.34
C ARG A 325 -3.42 -6.82 -13.22
N ASN A 326 -4.72 -7.17 -13.07
CA ASN A 326 -5.18 -8.32 -12.32
C ASN A 326 -6.08 -9.17 -13.21
N ASP A 327 -5.82 -10.48 -13.24
CA ASP A 327 -6.66 -11.53 -13.82
C ASP A 327 -7.10 -12.47 -12.71
N GLU A 328 -8.39 -12.63 -12.52
CA GLU A 328 -8.98 -13.56 -11.58
C GLU A 328 -9.86 -14.55 -12.32
N LYS A 329 -9.41 -15.81 -12.39
CA LYS A 329 -10.11 -16.89 -13.04
C LYS A 329 -10.66 -17.85 -12.01
N SER A 330 -11.98 -18.08 -12.02
CA SER A 330 -12.67 -19.07 -11.20
C SER A 330 -13.37 -20.13 -12.02
N GLU A 331 -13.27 -21.38 -11.58
CA GLU A 331 -13.91 -22.54 -12.22
C GLU A 331 -14.62 -23.38 -11.17
N SER A 332 -15.74 -24.02 -11.57
CA SER A 332 -16.45 -24.98 -10.70
C SER A 332 -17.44 -25.82 -11.48
N ASP A 333 -18.02 -26.83 -10.83
CA ASP A 333 -19.14 -27.63 -11.34
C ASP A 333 -20.43 -27.19 -10.66
N ARG A 334 -21.30 -26.51 -11.42
CA ARG A 334 -22.56 -25.95 -10.93
C ARG A 334 -23.66 -27.03 -10.85
N LEU A 335 -24.29 -27.13 -9.69
CA LEU A 335 -25.42 -28.01 -9.43
C LEU A 335 -26.78 -27.33 -9.72
N SER A 336 -26.85 -26.00 -9.60
CA SER A 336 -28.01 -25.19 -9.96
C SER A 336 -28.09 -24.99 -11.48
N ILE A 337 -29.26 -24.63 -11.99
CA ILE A 337 -29.47 -24.42 -13.45
C ILE A 337 -28.88 -23.06 -13.86
N PRO A 338 -28.10 -23.02 -14.94
CA PRO A 338 -27.66 -24.09 -15.81
C PRO A 338 -26.58 -24.97 -15.15
N LYS A 339 -26.82 -26.30 -15.12
CA LYS A 339 -25.93 -27.27 -14.46
C LYS A 339 -24.70 -27.56 -15.30
N GLY A 340 -23.58 -27.85 -14.63
CA GLY A 340 -22.33 -28.30 -15.25
C GLY A 340 -21.22 -27.29 -15.15
N TYR A 341 -20.28 -27.33 -16.06
CA TYR A 341 -19.09 -26.49 -16.01
C TYR A 341 -19.44 -24.99 -15.98
N TYR A 342 -18.84 -24.30 -15.03
CA TYR A 342 -18.93 -22.87 -14.80
C TYR A 342 -17.52 -22.27 -14.78
N MET A 343 -17.31 -21.15 -15.47
CA MET A 343 -16.05 -20.45 -15.48
C MET A 343 -16.29 -18.94 -15.56
N ARG A 344 -15.51 -18.19 -14.81
CA ARG A 344 -15.33 -16.75 -14.93
C ARG A 344 -13.84 -16.44 -15.00
N ASP A 345 -13.47 -15.46 -15.82
CA ASP A 345 -12.13 -14.97 -15.99
C ASP A 345 -12.23 -13.45 -16.17
N ASN A 346 -11.94 -12.74 -15.10
CA ASN A 346 -12.18 -11.32 -14.95
C ASN A 346 -10.84 -10.59 -15.00
N LEU A 347 -10.69 -9.71 -15.97
CA LEU A 347 -9.52 -8.86 -16.17
C LEU A 347 -9.84 -7.42 -15.81
N ILE A 348 -8.97 -6.81 -15.01
CA ILE A 348 -8.90 -5.37 -14.82
C ILE A 348 -7.46 -4.90 -15.10
N ARG A 349 -7.32 -3.81 -15.85
CA ARG A 349 -6.01 -3.30 -16.26
C ARG A 349 -6.03 -1.78 -16.35
N ASP A 350 -4.95 -1.16 -15.88
CA ASP A 350 -4.63 0.24 -16.14
C ASP A 350 -3.24 0.37 -16.76
N THR A 351 -3.11 1.25 -17.75
CA THR A 351 -1.83 1.58 -18.38
C THR A 351 -1.66 3.10 -18.36
N ASP A 352 -0.61 3.57 -17.72
CA ASP A 352 -0.37 4.96 -17.39
C ASP A 352 0.97 5.45 -17.96
N TYR A 353 0.97 6.68 -18.47
CA TYR A 353 2.13 7.44 -18.94
C TYR A 353 2.12 8.78 -18.24
N GLY A 354 3.24 9.19 -17.69
CA GLY A 354 3.25 10.47 -17.00
C GLY A 354 4.60 11.15 -16.94
N LEU A 355 4.54 12.43 -16.59
CA LEU A 355 5.66 13.32 -16.35
C LEU A 355 5.45 14.03 -15.02
N ASN A 356 6.38 13.86 -14.09
CA ASN A 356 6.42 14.59 -12.83
C ASN A 356 7.66 15.47 -12.81
N LEU A 357 7.47 16.75 -12.52
CA LEU A 357 8.54 17.74 -12.39
C LEU A 357 8.46 18.37 -11.01
N ALA A 358 9.60 18.58 -10.37
CA ALA A 358 9.67 19.33 -9.13
C ALA A 358 10.95 20.17 -9.08
N GLY A 359 10.85 21.33 -8.46
CA GLY A 359 11.98 22.25 -8.28
C GLY A 359 11.93 22.95 -6.95
N LEU A 360 13.10 23.24 -6.38
CA LEU A 360 13.29 23.92 -5.12
C LEU A 360 14.25 25.09 -5.30
N LYS A 361 13.90 26.24 -4.71
CA LYS A 361 14.76 27.42 -4.64
C LYS A 361 14.81 27.96 -3.22
N LYS A 362 16.02 28.16 -2.72
CA LYS A 362 16.26 28.86 -1.44
C LYS A 362 16.76 30.27 -1.72
N PHE A 363 16.25 31.22 -1.01
CA PHE A 363 16.70 32.61 -1.05
C PHE A 363 16.34 33.34 0.24
N ASP A 364 17.05 34.43 0.51
CA ASP A 364 16.78 35.32 1.63
C ASP A 364 16.08 36.58 1.13
N ALA A 365 15.04 37.00 1.86
CA ALA A 365 14.35 38.27 1.63
C ALA A 365 14.20 39.04 2.93
N GLY A 366 14.99 40.06 3.12
CA GLY A 366 15.08 40.79 4.39
C GLY A 366 15.64 39.92 5.51
N SER A 367 14.85 39.71 6.57
CA SER A 367 15.21 38.86 7.72
C SER A 367 14.58 37.45 7.60
N ALA A 368 13.90 37.14 6.52
CA ALA A 368 13.26 35.84 6.30
C ALA A 368 14.06 35.00 5.29
N THR A 369 14.11 33.70 5.57
CA THR A 369 14.59 32.68 4.61
C THR A 369 13.41 32.09 3.90
N HIS A 370 13.48 31.90 2.59
CA HIS A 370 12.44 31.30 1.77
C HIS A 370 12.94 29.97 1.19
N THR A 371 12.09 28.93 1.25
CA THR A 371 12.29 27.68 0.54
C THR A 371 11.06 27.44 -0.35
N LEU A 372 11.14 27.95 -1.56
CA LEU A 372 10.10 27.85 -2.58
C LEU A 372 10.18 26.47 -3.25
N ARG A 373 9.07 25.74 -3.25
CA ARG A 373 8.89 24.45 -3.94
C ARG A 373 7.81 24.61 -5.01
N LEU A 374 8.12 24.13 -6.21
CA LEU A 374 7.20 24.05 -7.33
C LEU A 374 7.14 22.59 -7.78
N ALA A 375 5.96 22.05 -8.04
CA ALA A 375 5.82 20.73 -8.63
C ALA A 375 4.67 20.70 -9.64
N THR A 376 4.81 19.88 -10.65
CA THR A 376 3.75 19.60 -11.62
C THR A 376 3.72 18.10 -11.92
N GLU A 377 2.53 17.62 -12.17
CA GLU A 377 2.21 16.26 -12.56
C GLU A 377 1.32 16.31 -13.80
N ALA A 378 1.64 15.51 -14.80
CA ALA A 378 0.78 15.29 -15.95
C ALA A 378 0.80 13.82 -16.30
N SER A 379 -0.36 13.17 -16.32
CA SER A 379 -0.47 11.76 -16.69
C SER A 379 -1.67 11.52 -17.61
N SER A 380 -1.54 10.44 -18.40
CA SER A 380 -2.62 9.90 -19.22
C SER A 380 -2.67 8.40 -19.02
N SER A 381 -3.83 7.90 -18.60
CA SER A 381 -4.03 6.48 -18.38
C SER A 381 -5.18 5.92 -19.21
N LYS A 382 -5.14 4.60 -19.43
CA LYS A 382 -6.20 3.82 -20.05
C LYS A 382 -6.62 2.68 -19.14
N PHE A 383 -7.83 2.81 -18.60
CA PHE A 383 -8.51 1.75 -17.86
C PHE A 383 -9.24 0.79 -18.79
N GLN A 384 -9.14 -0.52 -18.52
CA GLN A 384 -9.84 -1.56 -19.28
C GLN A 384 -10.32 -2.65 -18.33
N GLN A 385 -11.52 -3.15 -18.59
CA GLN A 385 -12.15 -4.26 -17.87
C GLN A 385 -12.78 -5.23 -18.86
N TYR A 386 -12.63 -6.53 -18.61
CA TYR A 386 -13.27 -7.56 -19.41
C TYR A 386 -13.56 -8.79 -18.56
N ALA A 387 -14.74 -9.36 -18.76
CA ALA A 387 -15.19 -10.56 -18.07
C ALA A 387 -15.51 -11.67 -19.08
N ALA A 388 -14.56 -12.57 -19.26
CA ALA A 388 -14.81 -13.82 -19.96
C ALA A 388 -15.58 -14.80 -19.08
N GLY A 389 -16.30 -15.73 -19.70
CA GLY A 389 -17.00 -16.73 -18.92
C GLY A 389 -17.66 -17.82 -19.76
N HIS A 390 -18.01 -18.90 -19.06
CA HIS A 390 -18.76 -20.01 -19.62
C HIS A 390 -19.83 -20.49 -18.64
N ASP A 391 -21.03 -20.69 -19.17
CA ASP A 391 -22.15 -21.35 -18.53
C ASP A 391 -22.77 -22.36 -19.48
N ASN A 392 -23.23 -23.50 -18.96
CA ASN A 392 -23.90 -24.53 -19.76
C ASN A 392 -25.33 -24.14 -20.18
N CYS A 393 -25.46 -22.99 -20.83
CA CYS A 393 -26.73 -22.51 -21.35
C CYS A 393 -27.05 -23.16 -22.69
N PRO A 394 -28.31 -23.55 -22.95
CA PRO A 394 -28.74 -24.00 -24.26
C PRO A 394 -28.72 -22.82 -25.25
N PRO A 395 -28.72 -23.12 -26.58
CA PRO A 395 -28.91 -22.06 -27.56
C PRO A 395 -30.22 -21.29 -27.35
N PRO A 396 -30.26 -19.97 -27.62
CA PRO A 396 -31.52 -19.20 -27.55
C PRO A 396 -32.55 -19.70 -28.57
N PRO A 397 -33.86 -19.49 -28.32
CA PRO A 397 -34.46 -18.68 -27.25
C PRO A 397 -34.52 -19.43 -25.91
N PHE A 398 -34.14 -18.74 -24.82
CA PHE A 398 -34.17 -19.30 -23.48
C PHE A 398 -35.60 -19.43 -22.96
N LYS A 399 -35.96 -20.59 -22.37
CA LYS A 399 -37.30 -20.91 -21.87
C LYS A 399 -37.24 -21.60 -20.50
N GLY A 400 -38.29 -21.43 -19.72
CA GLY A 400 -38.44 -22.11 -18.44
C GLY A 400 -37.27 -21.83 -17.50
N PRO A 401 -36.65 -22.85 -16.88
CA PRO A 401 -35.61 -22.65 -15.89
C PRO A 401 -34.31 -22.03 -16.47
N PHE A 402 -34.17 -21.98 -17.80
CA PHE A 402 -33.04 -21.36 -18.48
C PHE A 402 -33.22 -19.86 -18.79
N MET A 403 -34.31 -19.25 -18.33
CA MET A 403 -34.52 -17.81 -18.53
C MET A 403 -33.38 -16.97 -17.96
N ALA A 404 -32.74 -17.41 -16.88
CA ALA A 404 -31.57 -16.76 -16.31
C ALA A 404 -30.40 -16.66 -17.30
N CYS A 405 -30.28 -17.57 -18.26
CA CYS A 405 -29.24 -17.53 -19.30
C CYS A 405 -29.31 -16.28 -20.20
N LYS A 406 -30.45 -15.61 -20.27
CA LYS A 406 -30.59 -14.32 -20.98
C LYS A 406 -29.76 -13.21 -20.35
N PHE A 407 -29.47 -13.35 -19.08
CA PHE A 407 -28.83 -12.31 -18.27
C PHE A 407 -27.46 -12.75 -17.75
N MET A 408 -26.89 -13.84 -18.27
CA MET A 408 -25.53 -14.25 -17.89
C MET A 408 -24.53 -13.25 -18.46
N HIS A 409 -23.76 -12.65 -17.56
CA HIS A 409 -22.79 -11.62 -17.88
C HIS A 409 -21.42 -12.24 -18.18
N THR A 410 -21.28 -12.77 -19.36
CA THR A 410 -20.03 -13.40 -19.81
C THR A 410 -19.62 -12.84 -21.17
N ASN A 411 -18.32 -12.75 -21.39
CA ASN A 411 -17.70 -12.26 -22.62
C ASN A 411 -18.12 -10.82 -22.96
N GLN A 412 -18.15 -10.00 -21.91
CA GLN A 412 -18.52 -8.59 -21.99
C GLN A 412 -17.66 -7.73 -21.06
N SER A 413 -17.75 -6.43 -21.20
CA SER A 413 -17.24 -5.44 -20.23
C SER A 413 -18.40 -4.82 -19.47
N ASP A 414 -18.24 -4.65 -18.16
CA ASP A 414 -19.22 -3.98 -17.31
C ASP A 414 -18.92 -2.48 -17.20
N SER A 415 -17.74 -2.04 -17.67
CA SER A 415 -17.36 -0.63 -17.83
C SER A 415 -16.76 -0.44 -19.22
N PRO A 416 -16.98 0.70 -19.88
CA PRO A 416 -16.29 1.02 -21.12
C PRO A 416 -14.80 1.21 -20.89
N ASP A 417 -13.97 0.93 -21.89
CA ASP A 417 -12.59 1.42 -21.92
C ASP A 417 -12.62 2.93 -21.64
N THR A 418 -11.77 3.40 -20.75
CA THR A 418 -11.79 4.81 -20.35
C THR A 418 -10.40 5.41 -20.42
N ASP A 419 -10.26 6.46 -21.21
CA ASP A 419 -9.06 7.27 -21.23
C ASP A 419 -9.18 8.37 -20.16
N SER A 420 -8.13 8.54 -19.37
CA SER A 420 -8.08 9.54 -18.30
C SER A 420 -6.87 10.43 -18.46
N VAL A 421 -7.05 11.73 -18.17
CA VAL A 421 -5.95 12.70 -18.10
C VAL A 421 -6.01 13.38 -16.74
N ILE A 422 -4.85 13.48 -16.09
CA ILE A 422 -4.68 14.21 -14.83
C ILE A 422 -3.58 15.24 -15.02
N PHE A 423 -3.84 16.45 -14.56
CA PHE A 423 -2.86 17.53 -14.51
C PHE A 423 -2.90 18.20 -13.13
N GLY A 424 -1.72 18.40 -12.53
CA GLY A 424 -1.57 19.08 -11.25
C GLY A 424 -0.41 20.07 -11.28
N LEU A 425 -0.59 21.24 -10.67
CA LEU A 425 0.45 22.25 -10.46
C LEU A 425 0.41 22.75 -9.04
N SER A 426 1.52 22.68 -8.31
CA SER A 426 1.61 23.13 -6.92
C SER A 426 2.74 24.14 -6.70
N VAL A 427 2.50 25.03 -5.77
CA VAL A 427 3.49 25.97 -5.22
C VAL A 427 3.40 25.97 -3.69
N GLU A 428 4.53 25.90 -3.04
CA GLU A 428 4.66 25.98 -1.58
C GLU A 428 5.89 26.83 -1.23
N ASP A 429 5.78 27.76 -0.28
CA ASP A 429 6.91 28.55 0.21
C ASP A 429 7.02 28.40 1.74
N GLU A 430 8.10 27.80 2.20
CA GLU A 430 8.43 27.75 3.62
C GLU A 430 9.22 29.00 4.00
N VAL A 431 8.56 29.91 4.71
CA VAL A 431 9.11 31.18 5.15
C VAL A 431 9.65 31.02 6.56
N GLY A 432 10.96 30.98 6.72
CA GLY A 432 11.66 30.93 7.99
C GLY A 432 11.89 32.34 8.57
N MET A 433 11.48 32.55 9.82
CA MET A 433 11.60 33.81 10.55
C MET A 433 12.24 33.56 11.92
N LEU A 434 12.73 34.60 12.58
CA LEU A 434 13.36 34.52 13.92
C LEU A 434 14.49 33.44 13.95
N ASP A 435 15.42 33.53 13.00
CA ASP A 435 16.49 32.55 12.82
C ASP A 435 15.95 31.12 12.59
N ASN A 436 14.91 31.00 11.76
CA ASN A 436 14.20 29.76 11.43
C ASN A 436 13.44 29.10 12.61
N ARG A 437 13.32 29.75 13.75
CA ARG A 437 12.54 29.24 14.89
C ARG A 437 11.02 29.27 14.62
N LEU A 438 10.58 30.16 13.76
CA LEU A 438 9.19 30.25 13.34
C LEU A 438 9.16 30.04 11.82
N ARG A 439 8.44 29.01 11.38
CA ARG A 439 8.28 28.69 9.96
C ARG A 439 6.81 28.72 9.59
N LEU A 440 6.47 29.51 8.57
CA LEU A 440 5.14 29.61 7.99
C LEU A 440 5.20 29.06 6.57
N THR A 441 4.35 28.08 6.28
CA THR A 441 4.34 27.42 4.97
C THR A 441 2.96 27.55 4.32
N PRO A 442 2.67 28.64 3.56
CA PRO A 442 1.55 28.65 2.65
C PRO A 442 1.81 27.74 1.45
N GLY A 443 0.77 27.09 0.98
CA GLY A 443 0.80 26.25 -0.20
C GLY A 443 -0.51 26.34 -0.98
N LEU A 444 -0.44 26.11 -2.28
CA LEU A 444 -1.59 26.06 -3.16
C LEU A 444 -1.32 25.08 -4.29
N ARG A 445 -2.30 24.23 -4.57
CA ARG A 445 -2.28 23.35 -5.73
C ARG A 445 -3.55 23.49 -6.53
N TYR A 446 -3.40 23.48 -7.84
CA TYR A 446 -4.48 23.34 -8.82
C TYR A 446 -4.37 21.96 -9.44
N ASP A 447 -5.48 21.23 -9.46
CA ASP A 447 -5.62 19.94 -10.15
C ASP A 447 -6.78 20.03 -11.14
N TRP A 448 -6.63 19.31 -12.25
CA TRP A 448 -7.67 19.07 -13.25
C TRP A 448 -7.62 17.62 -13.68
N TYR A 449 -8.77 17.01 -13.87
CA TYR A 449 -8.91 15.67 -14.40
C TYR A 449 -10.02 15.57 -15.43
N ASP A 450 -9.92 14.57 -16.31
CA ASP A 450 -10.89 14.29 -17.35
C ASP A 450 -10.93 12.79 -17.64
N HIS A 451 -12.08 12.16 -17.43
CA HIS A 451 -12.35 10.76 -17.70
C HIS A 451 -13.29 10.66 -18.92
N ARG A 452 -12.85 9.98 -19.97
CA ARG A 452 -13.56 9.85 -21.24
C ARG A 452 -13.82 8.41 -21.58
N PRO A 453 -15.08 7.93 -21.44
CA PRO A 453 -15.46 6.62 -21.93
C PRO A 453 -15.23 6.53 -23.44
N GLN A 454 -14.70 5.39 -23.90
CA GLN A 454 -14.43 5.10 -25.29
C GLN A 454 -15.42 4.09 -25.84
N ASP A 455 -15.67 4.12 -27.14
CA ASP A 455 -16.46 3.11 -27.83
C ASP A 455 -15.81 1.73 -27.62
N THR A 456 -16.51 0.86 -26.89
CA THR A 456 -16.01 -0.44 -26.47
C THR A 456 -17.01 -1.52 -26.88
N TYR A 457 -16.63 -2.32 -27.89
CA TYR A 457 -17.50 -3.35 -28.46
C TYR A 457 -18.09 -4.30 -27.39
N THR A 458 -17.25 -4.75 -26.44
CA THR A 458 -17.66 -5.66 -25.38
C THR A 458 -18.59 -5.03 -24.35
N TYR A 459 -18.53 -3.71 -24.16
CA TYR A 459 -19.46 -2.96 -23.32
C TYR A 459 -20.80 -2.71 -24.05
N GLU A 460 -20.76 -2.34 -25.33
CA GLU A 460 -21.95 -2.14 -26.18
C GLU A 460 -22.80 -3.42 -26.28
N HIS A 461 -22.17 -4.58 -26.23
CA HIS A 461 -22.85 -5.89 -26.26
C HIS A 461 -23.15 -6.47 -24.88
N SER A 462 -22.94 -5.69 -23.82
CA SER A 462 -23.28 -6.11 -22.46
C SER A 462 -24.80 -6.16 -22.25
N ALA A 463 -25.24 -7.05 -21.36
CA ALA A 463 -26.67 -7.27 -21.11
C ALA A 463 -27.41 -6.04 -20.53
N GLY A 464 -26.68 -5.09 -19.95
CA GLY A 464 -27.22 -3.86 -19.35
C GLY A 464 -26.98 -2.61 -20.18
N PHE A 465 -26.46 -2.72 -21.41
CA PHE A 465 -26.14 -1.56 -22.24
C PHE A 465 -27.37 -0.72 -22.56
N ASN A 466 -27.30 0.57 -22.26
CA ASN A 466 -28.35 1.55 -22.54
C ASN A 466 -27.79 2.85 -23.16
N GLY A 467 -26.60 2.78 -23.74
CA GLY A 467 -25.83 3.89 -24.28
C GLY A 467 -24.52 4.11 -23.53
N TYR A 468 -23.63 4.87 -24.15
CA TYR A 468 -22.37 5.26 -23.49
C TYR A 468 -22.62 6.35 -22.46
N PRO A 469 -21.98 6.28 -21.28
CA PRO A 469 -22.06 7.35 -20.28
C PRO A 469 -21.32 8.59 -20.77
N SER A 470 -21.69 9.76 -20.21
CA SER A 470 -20.98 11.02 -20.48
C SER A 470 -19.59 11.03 -19.84
N SER A 471 -18.68 11.80 -20.40
CA SER A 471 -17.39 12.10 -19.76
C SER A 471 -17.61 12.86 -18.45
N ASN A 472 -16.68 12.66 -17.50
CA ASN A 472 -16.63 13.38 -16.24
C ASN A 472 -15.31 14.14 -16.13
N SER A 473 -15.37 15.45 -15.96
CA SER A 473 -14.19 16.29 -15.76
C SER A 473 -14.48 17.38 -14.74
N ASP A 474 -13.49 17.68 -13.91
CA ASP A 474 -13.58 18.77 -12.94
C ASP A 474 -12.18 19.29 -12.57
N SER A 475 -12.14 20.38 -11.81
CA SER A 475 -10.91 20.95 -11.29
C SER A 475 -11.05 21.34 -9.83
N HIS A 476 -9.94 21.32 -9.09
CA HIS A 476 -9.94 21.67 -7.68
C HIS A 476 -8.73 22.50 -7.30
N LEU A 477 -8.92 23.45 -6.38
CA LEU A 477 -7.86 24.19 -5.73
C LEU A 477 -7.71 23.68 -4.29
N SER A 478 -6.51 23.22 -3.92
CA SER A 478 -6.17 22.69 -2.60
C SER A 478 -5.19 23.64 -1.89
N PRO A 479 -5.68 24.62 -1.12
CA PRO A 479 -4.84 25.49 -0.31
C PRO A 479 -4.34 24.75 0.96
N LYS A 480 -3.19 25.22 1.47
CA LYS A 480 -2.59 24.77 2.73
C LYS A 480 -1.97 25.95 3.46
N LEU A 481 -2.00 25.89 4.78
CA LEU A 481 -1.24 26.77 5.66
C LEU A 481 -0.71 25.95 6.83
N ARG A 482 0.61 25.90 7.00
CA ARG A 482 1.27 25.26 8.13
C ARG A 482 2.11 26.27 8.89
N LEU A 483 2.01 26.23 10.20
CA LEU A 483 2.82 26.99 11.13
C LEU A 483 3.61 26.02 12.00
N GLU A 484 4.91 26.22 12.09
CA GLU A 484 5.81 25.48 12.97
C GLU A 484 6.59 26.48 13.85
N TRP A 485 6.69 26.18 15.13
CA TRP A 485 7.39 27.02 16.10
C TRP A 485 8.30 26.18 17.01
N ASP A 486 9.60 26.41 16.90
CA ASP A 486 10.59 25.86 17.80
C ASP A 486 10.58 26.67 19.09
N ALA A 487 9.66 26.35 20.02
CA ALA A 487 9.43 27.06 21.27
C ALA A 487 10.69 27.04 22.17
N VAL A 488 11.31 25.87 22.26
CA VAL A 488 12.65 25.63 22.81
C VAL A 488 13.37 24.59 21.95
N GLN A 489 14.67 24.36 22.18
CA GLN A 489 15.52 23.51 21.36
C GLN A 489 14.97 22.07 21.13
N GLN A 490 14.18 21.57 22.07
CA GLN A 490 13.64 20.20 22.06
C GLN A 490 12.11 20.15 21.89
N VAL A 491 11.47 21.28 21.55
CA VAL A 491 10.01 21.35 21.42
C VAL A 491 9.64 22.16 20.19
N THR A 492 9.13 21.48 19.19
CA THR A 492 8.51 22.09 18.01
C THR A 492 7.00 21.91 18.09
N LEU A 493 6.28 23.01 18.17
CA LEU A 493 4.82 23.05 18.07
C LEU A 493 4.42 23.27 16.63
N TYR A 494 3.32 22.68 16.19
CA TYR A 494 2.80 22.91 14.85
C TYR A 494 1.27 22.99 14.81
N ALA A 495 0.78 23.72 13.81
CA ALA A 495 -0.61 23.73 13.41
C ALA A 495 -0.68 23.73 11.88
N GLN A 496 -1.54 22.90 11.30
CA GLN A 496 -1.78 22.84 9.88
C GLN A 496 -3.28 22.90 9.58
N TRP A 497 -3.63 23.68 8.58
CA TRP A 497 -4.88 23.56 7.85
C TRP A 497 -4.56 23.24 6.40
N ALA A 498 -5.22 22.22 5.84
CA ALA A 498 -5.05 21.85 4.45
C ALA A 498 -6.36 21.33 3.86
N GLN A 499 -6.55 21.60 2.58
CA GLN A 499 -7.61 20.98 1.78
C GLN A 499 -7.03 19.85 0.94
N ALA A 500 -7.85 18.81 0.75
CA ALA A 500 -7.55 17.73 -0.16
C ALA A 500 -8.80 17.38 -0.97
N PHE A 501 -8.58 16.71 -2.09
CA PHE A 501 -9.66 16.20 -2.90
C PHE A 501 -9.33 14.83 -3.49
N ARG A 502 -10.37 14.14 -3.97
CA ARG A 502 -10.28 12.89 -4.72
C ARG A 502 -11.24 12.93 -5.90
N ALA A 503 -10.71 12.74 -7.09
CA ALA A 503 -11.53 12.50 -8.28
C ALA A 503 -12.29 11.17 -8.15
N PRO A 504 -13.53 11.06 -8.66
CA PRO A 504 -14.21 9.79 -8.76
C PRO A 504 -13.41 8.79 -9.60
N SER A 505 -13.46 7.50 -9.26
CA SER A 505 -12.82 6.44 -10.06
C SER A 505 -13.67 6.08 -11.28
N VAL A 506 -13.04 5.44 -12.27
CA VAL A 506 -13.74 4.94 -13.48
C VAL A 506 -14.88 3.99 -13.12
N THR A 507 -14.69 3.13 -12.12
CA THR A 507 -15.74 2.21 -11.64
C THR A 507 -16.92 2.95 -11.03
N GLU A 508 -16.67 3.93 -10.16
CA GLU A 508 -17.71 4.76 -9.55
C GLU A 508 -18.53 5.53 -10.60
N LEU A 509 -17.86 5.94 -11.69
CA LEU A 509 -18.50 6.70 -12.76
C LEU A 509 -19.28 5.83 -13.76
N TYR A 510 -18.72 4.67 -14.17
CA TYR A 510 -19.13 4.02 -15.41
C TYR A 510 -19.52 2.55 -15.29
N LEU A 511 -19.47 1.98 -14.08
CA LEU A 511 -19.89 0.59 -13.86
C LEU A 511 -21.35 0.39 -14.30
N ASN A 512 -21.62 -0.69 -15.05
CA ASN A 512 -22.94 -1.10 -15.48
C ASN A 512 -23.07 -2.62 -15.33
N TYR A 513 -23.33 -3.08 -14.15
CA TYR A 513 -23.43 -4.50 -13.84
C TYR A 513 -24.83 -4.89 -13.41
N THR A 514 -25.30 -6.07 -13.80
CA THR A 514 -26.56 -6.65 -13.34
C THR A 514 -26.33 -8.08 -12.90
N ASN A 515 -26.67 -8.41 -11.67
CA ASN A 515 -26.72 -9.79 -11.19
C ASN A 515 -28.17 -10.31 -11.35
N PRO A 516 -28.42 -11.23 -12.31
CA PRO A 516 -29.76 -11.62 -12.67
C PRO A 516 -30.55 -12.22 -11.51
N GLY A 517 -31.72 -11.66 -11.24
CA GLY A 517 -32.62 -12.11 -10.19
C GLY A 517 -32.30 -11.60 -8.78
N PHE A 518 -31.23 -10.77 -8.63
CA PHE A 518 -30.84 -10.23 -7.33
C PHE A 518 -30.73 -8.70 -7.35
N TYR A 519 -29.72 -8.13 -8.03
CA TYR A 519 -29.46 -6.69 -8.01
C TYR A 519 -28.81 -6.21 -9.30
N TYR A 520 -28.77 -4.89 -9.47
CA TYR A 520 -27.88 -4.24 -10.40
C TYR A 520 -27.14 -3.06 -9.74
N THR A 521 -25.91 -2.84 -10.16
CA THR A 521 -25.10 -1.68 -9.74
C THR A 521 -24.84 -0.77 -10.94
N ARG A 522 -25.07 0.52 -10.75
CA ARG A 522 -24.82 1.55 -11.74
C ARG A 522 -23.81 2.57 -11.22
N GLY A 523 -22.82 2.89 -12.04
CA GLY A 523 -21.99 4.05 -11.88
C GLY A 523 -22.81 5.34 -12.07
N ASN A 524 -22.22 6.43 -11.68
CA ASN A 524 -22.86 7.74 -11.79
C ASN A 524 -21.90 8.75 -12.44
N PRO A 525 -22.08 9.08 -13.74
CA PRO A 525 -21.23 10.04 -14.44
C PRO A 525 -21.29 11.46 -13.88
N ASP A 526 -22.29 11.79 -13.07
CA ASP A 526 -22.50 13.12 -12.49
C ASP A 526 -21.86 13.27 -11.09
N LEU A 527 -21.07 12.28 -10.64
CA LEU A 527 -20.36 12.36 -9.36
C LEU A 527 -19.41 13.57 -9.34
N LYS A 528 -19.47 14.28 -8.22
CA LYS A 528 -18.53 15.36 -7.89
C LYS A 528 -17.34 14.79 -7.13
N PRO A 529 -16.17 15.44 -7.25
CA PRO A 529 -15.01 15.05 -6.43
C PRO A 529 -15.33 15.13 -4.94
N GLU A 530 -14.77 14.18 -4.18
CA GLU A 530 -14.73 14.30 -2.72
C GLU A 530 -13.75 15.39 -2.33
N THR A 531 -14.10 16.18 -1.32
CA THR A 531 -13.23 17.22 -0.80
C THR A 531 -13.13 17.16 0.72
N SER A 532 -12.02 17.63 1.25
CA SER A 532 -11.82 17.70 2.69
C SER A 532 -11.25 19.04 3.15
N ASN A 533 -11.57 19.38 4.41
CA ASN A 533 -10.89 20.41 5.20
C ASN A 533 -10.28 19.72 6.43
N GLY A 534 -8.96 19.62 6.46
CA GLY A 534 -8.19 18.99 7.52
C GLY A 534 -7.54 20.01 8.44
N TYR A 535 -7.59 19.73 9.73
CA TYR A 535 -6.92 20.49 10.80
C TYR A 535 -6.09 19.53 11.62
N ASP A 536 -4.79 19.80 11.74
CA ASP A 536 -3.84 19.06 12.57
C ASP A 536 -3.12 20.04 13.50
N ILE A 537 -3.05 19.70 14.78
CA ILE A 537 -2.30 20.46 15.79
C ILE A 537 -1.48 19.47 16.60
N GLY A 538 -0.21 19.78 16.85
CA GLY A 538 0.61 18.84 17.58
C GLY A 538 1.94 19.42 18.04
N ALA A 539 2.77 18.50 18.54
CA ALA A 539 4.10 18.79 19.01
C ALA A 539 5.06 17.65 18.69
N HIS A 540 6.29 18.01 18.36
CA HIS A 540 7.45 17.13 18.41
C HIS A 540 8.28 17.50 19.63
N LEU A 541 8.68 16.48 20.40
CA LEU A 541 9.31 16.62 21.70
C LEU A 541 10.61 15.82 21.74
N GLY A 542 11.66 16.39 22.34
CA GLY A 542 12.89 15.68 22.66
C GLY A 542 13.86 15.53 21.49
N ASP A 543 14.64 14.48 21.54
CA ASP A 543 15.71 14.12 20.59
C ASP A 543 15.73 12.60 20.31
N ASP A 544 16.76 12.10 19.64
CA ASP A 544 16.91 10.69 19.30
C ASP A 544 17.03 9.74 20.50
N ASN A 545 17.34 10.24 21.70
CA ASN A 545 17.46 9.42 22.91
C ASN A 545 16.17 9.43 23.75
N LEU A 546 15.52 10.58 23.84
CA LEU A 546 14.24 10.74 24.54
C LEU A 546 13.38 11.69 23.75
N GLY A 547 12.40 11.17 23.05
CA GLY A 547 11.59 12.00 22.19
C GLY A 547 10.24 11.39 21.87
N GLY A 548 9.47 12.12 21.08
CA GLY A 548 8.16 11.67 20.64
C GLY A 548 7.38 12.75 19.92
N SER A 549 6.15 12.41 19.57
CA SER A 549 5.21 13.34 18.95
C SER A 549 3.79 13.09 19.44
N ILE A 550 3.00 14.12 19.41
CA ILE A 550 1.55 14.07 19.60
C ILE A 550 0.87 14.89 18.51
N SER A 551 -0.19 14.36 17.91
CA SER A 551 -1.03 15.01 16.92
C SER A 551 -2.49 14.85 17.29
N LEU A 552 -3.23 15.95 17.24
CA LEU A 552 -4.70 16.00 17.30
C LEU A 552 -5.19 16.42 15.92
N PHE A 553 -6.15 15.69 15.37
CA PHE A 553 -6.67 15.99 14.04
C PHE A 553 -8.20 16.02 14.01
N SER A 554 -8.74 16.80 13.07
CA SER A 554 -10.16 16.82 12.74
C SER A 554 -10.35 17.16 11.26
N ASN A 555 -10.88 16.23 10.51
CA ASN A 555 -11.10 16.33 9.06
C ASN A 555 -12.60 16.31 8.76
N TYR A 556 -13.03 17.23 7.91
CA TYR A 556 -14.41 17.37 7.43
C TYR A 556 -14.42 17.06 5.93
N TYR A 557 -15.20 16.05 5.53
CA TYR A 557 -15.33 15.61 4.14
C TYR A 557 -16.69 15.99 3.60
N ARG A 558 -16.72 16.34 2.31
CA ARG A 558 -17.95 16.66 1.53
C ARG A 558 -17.97 15.83 0.27
N ASN A 559 -19.17 15.57 -0.23
CA ASN A 559 -19.40 14.78 -1.44
C ASN A 559 -18.78 13.37 -1.31
N PHE A 560 -18.75 12.79 -0.12
CA PHE A 560 -18.19 11.46 0.11
C PHE A 560 -18.91 10.45 -0.78
N ILE A 561 -18.17 9.75 -1.65
CA ILE A 561 -18.76 8.82 -2.63
C ILE A 561 -18.97 7.48 -1.94
N ASP A 562 -20.18 6.96 -2.07
CA ASP A 562 -20.57 5.69 -1.50
C ASP A 562 -21.57 4.95 -2.40
N GLU A 563 -21.55 3.62 -2.33
CA GLU A 563 -22.54 2.77 -2.98
C GLU A 563 -23.72 2.58 -2.02
N ILE A 564 -24.90 2.98 -2.46
CA ILE A 564 -26.11 2.87 -1.65
C ILE A 564 -27.17 2.00 -2.32
N ASP A 565 -27.98 1.33 -1.49
CA ASP A 565 -29.17 0.62 -1.90
C ASP A 565 -30.37 1.58 -2.01
N LEU A 566 -30.86 1.74 -3.23
CA LEU A 566 -32.05 2.54 -3.55
C LEU A 566 -33.35 1.75 -3.46
N GLY A 567 -33.31 0.51 -2.98
CA GLY A 567 -34.44 -0.41 -2.90
C GLY A 567 -34.76 -1.09 -4.24
N ALA A 568 -35.78 -1.95 -4.21
CA ALA A 568 -36.15 -2.73 -5.37
C ALA A 568 -36.71 -1.86 -6.51
N ASP A 569 -36.24 -2.13 -7.72
CA ASP A 569 -36.83 -1.58 -8.94
C ASP A 569 -38.25 -2.14 -9.14
N ARG A 570 -39.20 -1.25 -9.43
CA ARG A 570 -40.63 -1.67 -9.60
C ARG A 570 -40.86 -2.52 -10.84
N ASP A 571 -40.01 -2.33 -11.88
CA ASP A 571 -40.22 -2.98 -13.17
C ASP A 571 -39.51 -4.34 -13.24
N PHE A 572 -38.38 -4.50 -12.53
CA PHE A 572 -37.57 -5.70 -12.59
C PHE A 572 -37.51 -6.48 -11.27
N MET A 573 -38.04 -5.94 -10.18
CA MET A 573 -37.94 -6.52 -8.82
C MET A 573 -36.49 -6.76 -8.35
N LEU A 574 -35.53 -6.06 -8.95
CA LEU A 574 -34.12 -6.14 -8.62
C LEU A 574 -33.74 -5.01 -7.66
N GLN A 575 -32.90 -5.32 -6.69
CA GLN A 575 -32.29 -4.33 -5.82
C GLN A 575 -31.39 -3.40 -6.64
N ARG A 576 -31.47 -2.10 -6.41
CA ARG A 576 -30.68 -1.08 -7.10
C ARG A 576 -29.57 -0.58 -6.21
N LEU A 577 -28.34 -0.78 -6.64
CA LEU A 577 -27.16 -0.18 -6.03
C LEU A 577 -26.62 0.93 -6.95
N ASN A 578 -26.39 2.11 -6.39
CA ASN A 578 -25.88 3.25 -7.15
C ASN A 578 -24.81 3.98 -6.36
N TYR A 579 -23.80 4.50 -7.07
CA TYR A 579 -22.83 5.41 -6.49
C TYR A 579 -23.42 6.82 -6.37
N ILE A 580 -23.34 7.41 -5.19
CA ILE A 580 -23.77 8.78 -4.93
C ILE A 580 -22.74 9.56 -4.12
N ASN A 581 -22.83 10.89 -4.16
CA ASN A 581 -22.15 11.74 -3.20
C ASN A 581 -22.98 11.83 -1.93
N ARG A 582 -22.53 11.22 -0.82
CA ARG A 582 -23.08 11.50 0.53
C ARG A 582 -22.65 12.90 0.95
N ALA A 583 -23.46 13.57 1.78
CA ALA A 583 -23.24 14.97 2.02
C ALA A 583 -21.99 15.26 2.88
N HIS A 584 -21.93 14.78 4.14
CA HIS A 584 -20.90 15.20 5.07
C HIS A 584 -20.40 14.07 5.99
N VAL A 585 -19.08 13.92 6.07
CA VAL A 585 -18.42 13.00 7.00
C VAL A 585 -17.42 13.78 7.84
N ARG A 586 -17.30 13.47 9.13
CA ARG A 586 -16.27 14.00 10.02
C ARG A 586 -15.47 12.87 10.64
N ILE A 587 -14.13 12.97 10.58
CA ILE A 587 -13.21 12.06 11.27
C ILE A 587 -12.25 12.88 12.14
N SER A 588 -12.16 12.54 13.44
CA SER A 588 -11.31 13.24 14.39
C SER A 588 -10.59 12.23 15.28
N GLY A 589 -9.42 12.59 15.79
CA GLY A 589 -8.67 11.66 16.61
C GLY A 589 -7.38 12.21 17.18
N VAL A 590 -6.60 11.27 17.72
CA VAL A 590 -5.30 11.53 18.32
C VAL A 590 -4.31 10.44 17.96
N GLU A 591 -3.10 10.86 17.64
CA GLU A 591 -1.94 9.99 17.43
C GLU A 591 -0.82 10.46 18.35
N ALA A 592 -0.16 9.52 19.04
CA ALA A 592 0.97 9.83 19.90
C ALA A 592 2.05 8.76 19.74
N ARG A 593 3.31 9.18 19.74
CA ARG A 593 4.48 8.30 19.71
C ARG A 593 5.50 8.82 20.71
N GLY A 594 6.23 7.89 21.31
CA GLY A 594 7.33 8.21 22.21
C GLY A 594 8.40 7.14 22.15
N HIS A 595 9.63 7.53 22.40
CA HIS A 595 10.75 6.61 22.52
C HIS A 595 11.74 7.08 23.56
N ILE A 596 12.45 6.11 24.15
CA ILE A 596 13.57 6.35 25.04
C ILE A 596 14.65 5.30 24.79
N VAL A 597 15.89 5.76 24.66
CA VAL A 597 17.07 4.93 24.48
C VAL A 597 18.08 5.24 25.57
N PHE A 598 18.47 4.23 26.32
CA PHE A 598 19.45 4.34 27.41
C PHE A 598 20.84 3.93 26.91
N SER A 599 21.87 4.59 27.40
CA SER A 599 23.27 4.22 27.11
C SER A 599 23.66 2.81 27.54
N SER A 600 22.90 2.19 28.45
CA SER A 600 23.05 0.80 28.89
C SER A 600 22.59 -0.24 27.85
N GLY A 601 21.97 0.18 26.73
CA GLY A 601 21.42 -0.68 25.69
C GLY A 601 19.91 -0.95 25.82
N TRP A 602 19.25 -0.55 26.89
CA TRP A 602 17.81 -0.61 27.02
C TRP A 602 17.15 0.45 26.15
N HIS A 603 16.04 0.10 25.53
CA HIS A 603 15.19 1.04 24.81
C HIS A 603 13.72 0.69 25.01
N SER A 604 12.86 1.70 24.84
CA SER A 604 11.41 1.52 24.88
C SER A 604 10.75 2.46 23.89
N ASN A 605 9.66 2.01 23.30
CA ASN A 605 8.82 2.80 22.40
C ASN A 605 7.35 2.65 22.79
N LEU A 606 6.59 3.71 22.54
CA LEU A 606 5.14 3.78 22.72
C LEU A 606 4.52 4.38 21.46
N ALA A 607 3.43 3.80 21.00
CA ALA A 607 2.61 4.42 19.96
C ALA A 607 1.13 4.19 20.25
N ILE A 608 0.30 5.20 20.04
CA ILE A 608 -1.14 5.17 20.24
C ILE A 608 -1.80 5.84 19.04
N ALA A 609 -2.85 5.21 18.52
CA ALA A 609 -3.69 5.75 17.45
C ALA A 609 -5.18 5.58 17.81
N TYR A 610 -5.94 6.65 17.72
CA TYR A 610 -7.38 6.68 17.92
C TYR A 610 -8.04 7.57 16.87
N ALA A 611 -9.10 7.09 16.28
CA ALA A 611 -9.97 7.86 15.40
C ALA A 611 -11.45 7.58 15.71
N GLU A 612 -12.28 8.55 15.45
CA GLU A 612 -13.75 8.44 15.44
C GLU A 612 -14.28 9.13 14.21
N GLY A 613 -15.13 8.41 13.44
CA GLY A 613 -15.71 8.90 12.19
C GLY A 613 -17.23 8.76 12.19
N LYS A 614 -17.90 9.79 11.68
CA LYS A 614 -19.34 9.84 11.54
C LYS A 614 -19.77 10.47 10.22
N ASP A 615 -20.80 9.91 9.60
CA ASP A 615 -21.71 10.65 8.73
C ASP A 615 -22.49 11.64 9.60
N THR A 616 -22.33 12.93 9.35
CA THR A 616 -22.91 13.98 10.19
C THR A 616 -24.36 14.32 9.80
N ASP A 617 -24.84 13.86 8.65
CA ASP A 617 -26.20 14.07 8.20
C ASP A 617 -27.17 13.07 8.83
N ASN A 618 -26.71 11.83 8.98
CA ASN A 618 -27.50 10.73 9.55
C ASN A 618 -27.11 10.38 10.99
N ASP A 619 -26.05 11.00 11.53
CA ASP A 619 -25.43 10.68 12.83
C ASP A 619 -24.93 9.23 12.94
N GLU A 620 -24.56 8.61 11.83
CA GLU A 620 -24.10 7.24 11.74
C GLU A 620 -22.56 7.13 11.84
N HIS A 621 -22.09 6.07 12.49
CA HIS A 621 -20.65 5.76 12.52
C HIS A 621 -20.18 5.10 11.21
N LEU A 622 -18.90 5.24 10.89
CA LEU A 622 -18.29 4.61 9.73
C LEU A 622 -17.66 3.26 10.09
N ASN A 623 -17.90 2.23 9.28
CA ASN A 623 -17.30 0.89 9.45
C ASN A 623 -15.81 0.83 9.10
N SER A 624 -15.26 1.82 8.38
CA SER A 624 -13.83 1.91 8.02
C SER A 624 -12.92 2.37 9.16
N ILE A 625 -13.50 2.87 10.27
CA ILE A 625 -12.72 3.39 11.41
C ILE A 625 -12.07 2.24 12.19
N PRO A 626 -10.73 2.25 12.37
CA PRO A 626 -10.03 1.25 13.18
C PRO A 626 -10.39 1.40 14.66
N ALA A 627 -10.25 0.30 15.42
CA ALA A 627 -10.34 0.39 16.87
C ALA A 627 -9.17 1.20 17.45
N LEU A 628 -9.37 1.83 18.63
CA LEU A 628 -8.24 2.38 19.40
C LEU A 628 -7.14 1.32 19.51
N LYS A 629 -5.90 1.67 19.15
CA LYS A 629 -4.76 0.77 19.18
C LYS A 629 -3.59 1.44 19.87
N GLY A 630 -2.93 0.70 20.75
CA GLY A 630 -1.71 1.10 21.40
C GLY A 630 -0.66 0.00 21.33
N VAL A 631 0.59 0.38 21.14
CA VAL A 631 1.75 -0.51 21.13
C VAL A 631 2.79 0.03 22.11
N ILE A 632 3.29 -0.83 22.99
CA ILE A 632 4.43 -0.54 23.83
C ILE A 632 5.50 -1.62 23.62
N GLY A 633 6.72 -1.18 23.30
CA GLY A 633 7.87 -2.04 23.13
C GLY A 633 8.91 -1.78 24.20
N VAL A 634 9.58 -2.82 24.67
CA VAL A 634 10.76 -2.76 25.53
C VAL A 634 11.80 -3.71 24.95
N GLY A 635 12.98 -3.17 24.70
CA GLY A 635 14.06 -3.97 24.14
C GLY A 635 15.40 -3.72 24.81
N TYR A 636 16.31 -4.64 24.55
CA TYR A 636 17.69 -4.57 24.96
C TYR A 636 18.61 -4.95 23.81
N SER A 637 19.54 -4.08 23.48
CA SER A 637 20.48 -4.28 22.37
C SER A 637 21.92 -4.14 22.82
N ARG A 638 22.76 -5.04 22.33
CA ARG A 638 24.22 -4.97 22.39
C ARG A 638 24.80 -5.01 20.99
N GLU A 639 26.13 -4.95 20.88
CA GLU A 639 26.82 -4.91 19.59
C GLU A 639 26.52 -6.11 18.69
N GLN A 640 26.30 -7.29 19.26
CA GLN A 640 26.14 -8.54 18.53
C GLN A 640 24.80 -9.22 18.71
N TRP A 641 23.94 -8.75 19.60
CA TRP A 641 22.63 -9.35 19.82
C TRP A 641 21.65 -8.35 20.45
N GLY A 642 20.40 -8.60 20.26
CA GLY A 642 19.32 -7.86 20.90
C GLY A 642 18.03 -8.65 20.95
N SER A 643 17.11 -8.17 21.77
CA SER A 643 15.77 -8.75 21.89
C SER A 643 14.75 -7.67 22.24
N ASP A 644 13.57 -7.77 21.68
CA ASP A 644 12.44 -6.87 21.85
C ASP A 644 11.19 -7.64 22.27
N LEU A 645 10.50 -7.10 23.26
CA LEU A 645 9.18 -7.53 23.68
C LEU A 645 8.18 -6.41 23.33
N SER A 646 7.17 -6.74 22.56
CA SER A 646 6.15 -5.77 22.11
C SER A 646 4.77 -6.21 22.58
N LEU A 647 4.06 -5.32 23.27
CA LEU A 647 2.67 -5.49 23.69
C LEU A 647 1.78 -4.60 22.81
N THR A 648 0.89 -5.22 22.05
CA THR A 648 -0.15 -4.52 21.29
C THR A 648 -1.48 -4.69 21.99
N ALA A 649 -2.18 -3.59 22.25
CA ALA A 649 -3.52 -3.59 22.81
C ALA A 649 -4.48 -2.83 21.89
N ALA A 650 -5.59 -3.46 21.54
CA ALA A 650 -6.67 -2.82 20.79
C ALA A 650 -7.96 -2.81 21.60
N GLY A 651 -8.65 -1.68 21.55
CA GLY A 651 -9.97 -1.51 22.16
C GLY A 651 -11.06 -2.31 21.42
N LYS A 652 -12.19 -2.44 22.04
CA LYS A 652 -13.39 -2.96 21.34
C LYS A 652 -13.90 -1.92 20.32
N ARG A 653 -14.32 -2.36 19.14
CA ARG A 653 -15.08 -1.54 18.19
C ARG A 653 -16.56 -1.83 18.34
N ASN A 654 -17.31 -0.92 18.95
CA ASN A 654 -18.77 -0.99 19.10
C ASN A 654 -19.48 0.10 18.30
N LYS A 655 -18.75 1.14 17.87
CA LYS A 655 -19.23 2.25 17.06
C LYS A 655 -19.14 1.84 15.60
N VAL A 656 -20.24 1.39 15.04
CA VAL A 656 -20.40 0.89 13.67
C VAL A 656 -21.70 1.46 13.10
N GLU A 657 -21.89 1.36 11.79
CA GLU A 657 -23.15 1.72 11.11
C GLU A 657 -24.34 0.97 11.70
N GLU A 658 -25.52 1.55 11.56
CA GLU A 658 -26.76 0.89 11.97
C GLU A 658 -26.92 -0.44 11.23
N ASN A 659 -27.37 -1.48 11.92
CA ASN A 659 -27.50 -2.85 11.39
C ASN A 659 -26.21 -3.56 10.98
N SER A 660 -25.02 -3.00 11.28
CA SER A 660 -23.71 -3.59 10.99
C SER A 660 -23.09 -4.32 12.19
N ASP A 661 -23.88 -5.12 12.93
CA ASP A 661 -23.39 -5.85 14.12
C ASP A 661 -22.20 -6.78 13.81
N PHE A 662 -22.11 -7.25 12.60
CA PHE A 662 -20.98 -8.08 12.16
C PHE A 662 -19.64 -7.32 12.24
N ALA A 663 -19.63 -6.02 11.99
CA ALA A 663 -18.45 -5.18 12.04
C ALA A 663 -17.92 -4.90 13.47
N LYS A 664 -18.70 -5.18 14.53
CA LYS A 664 -18.26 -5.01 15.94
C LYS A 664 -17.17 -6.00 16.28
N THR A 665 -16.07 -5.57 16.90
CA THR A 665 -14.99 -6.46 17.36
C THR A 665 -14.74 -6.35 18.85
N PRO A 666 -14.43 -7.47 19.54
CA PRO A 666 -13.95 -7.43 20.92
C PRO A 666 -12.53 -6.81 20.95
N GLY A 667 -12.17 -6.23 22.08
CA GLY A 667 -10.78 -5.81 22.32
C GLY A 667 -9.85 -7.01 22.49
N TYR A 668 -8.56 -6.78 22.19
CA TYR A 668 -7.54 -7.81 22.31
C TYR A 668 -6.21 -7.25 22.81
N THR A 669 -5.36 -8.15 23.29
CA THR A 669 -3.98 -7.86 23.66
C THR A 669 -3.09 -8.95 23.10
N LEU A 670 -2.02 -8.58 22.42
CA LEU A 670 -1.02 -9.48 21.85
C LEU A 670 0.34 -9.21 22.48
N LEU A 671 1.14 -10.24 22.61
CA LEU A 671 2.52 -10.15 23.03
C LEU A 671 3.40 -10.80 21.97
N ASP A 672 4.39 -10.05 21.48
CA ASP A 672 5.35 -10.50 20.49
C ASP A 672 6.75 -10.43 21.08
N LEU A 673 7.57 -11.44 20.77
CA LEU A 673 8.97 -11.52 21.19
C LEU A 673 9.84 -11.69 19.95
N THR A 674 10.80 -10.81 19.76
CA THR A 674 11.79 -10.89 18.67
C THR A 674 13.21 -10.86 19.25
N GLY A 675 14.14 -11.43 18.51
CA GLY A 675 15.55 -11.38 18.85
C GLY A 675 16.40 -11.48 17.60
N TRP A 676 17.58 -10.87 17.67
CA TRP A 676 18.56 -10.90 16.59
C TRP A 676 19.97 -11.18 17.11
N TRP A 677 20.82 -11.73 16.23
CA TRP A 677 22.20 -12.08 16.52
C TRP A 677 23.09 -11.85 15.31
N GLU A 678 24.19 -11.14 15.52
CA GLU A 678 25.26 -10.84 14.56
C GLU A 678 26.59 -11.44 15.03
N PRO A 679 26.84 -12.74 14.77
CA PRO A 679 27.95 -13.48 15.38
C PRO A 679 29.35 -12.91 15.08
N VAL A 680 29.51 -12.22 13.96
CA VAL A 680 30.77 -11.60 13.55
C VAL A 680 30.68 -10.07 13.49
N GLY A 681 29.71 -9.49 14.21
CA GLY A 681 29.43 -8.06 14.25
C GLY A 681 28.72 -7.55 12.99
N LYS A 682 28.58 -6.23 12.88
CA LYS A 682 27.79 -5.53 11.83
C LYS A 682 28.20 -5.82 10.37
N LYS A 683 29.39 -6.35 10.13
CA LYS A 683 29.84 -6.76 8.79
C LYS A 683 29.49 -8.22 8.46
N GLY A 684 29.00 -8.98 9.43
CA GLY A 684 28.61 -10.37 9.28
C GLY A 684 27.13 -10.57 9.03
N PRO A 685 26.70 -11.85 9.00
CA PRO A 685 25.29 -12.18 8.88
C PRO A 685 24.52 -11.77 10.13
N ARG A 686 23.32 -11.22 9.93
CA ARG A 686 22.30 -11.02 10.95
C ARG A 686 21.29 -12.17 10.87
N LEU A 687 21.15 -12.89 11.93
CA LEU A 687 20.11 -13.90 12.14
C LEU A 687 19.04 -13.29 13.03
N GLN A 688 17.80 -13.45 12.67
CA GLN A 688 16.68 -12.90 13.45
C GLN A 688 15.56 -13.93 13.56
N ALA A 689 14.94 -14.00 14.73
CA ALA A 689 13.79 -14.85 14.99
C ALA A 689 12.72 -14.05 15.74
N GLY A 690 11.46 -14.33 15.43
CA GLY A 690 10.30 -13.72 16.09
C GLY A 690 9.21 -14.74 16.38
N ILE A 691 8.55 -14.54 17.51
CA ILE A 691 7.32 -15.25 17.90
C ILE A 691 6.26 -14.17 18.05
N TYR A 692 5.24 -14.24 17.24
CA TYR A 692 4.14 -13.27 17.20
C TYR A 692 2.88 -13.91 17.78
N ASN A 693 2.07 -13.08 18.48
CA ASN A 693 0.88 -13.56 19.19
C ASN A 693 1.24 -14.74 20.13
N LEU A 694 2.21 -14.53 21.03
CA LEU A 694 2.82 -15.56 21.91
C LEU A 694 1.78 -16.42 22.64
N PHE A 695 0.64 -15.85 23.02
CA PHE A 695 -0.42 -16.54 23.77
C PHE A 695 -1.53 -17.14 22.89
N ASP A 696 -1.33 -17.19 21.56
CA ASP A 696 -2.29 -17.76 20.61
C ASP A 696 -3.70 -17.16 20.73
N LYS A 697 -3.76 -15.83 20.95
CA LYS A 697 -5.01 -15.12 21.12
C LYS A 697 -5.78 -15.06 19.80
N ARG A 698 -7.06 -15.50 19.79
CA ARG A 698 -7.96 -15.23 18.67
C ARG A 698 -8.40 -13.76 18.71
N TYR A 699 -8.24 -13.06 17.58
CA TYR A 699 -8.59 -11.66 17.44
C TYR A 699 -8.95 -11.31 16.00
N TRP A 700 -9.53 -10.14 15.82
CA TRP A 700 -9.94 -9.60 14.51
C TRP A 700 -9.35 -8.20 14.33
N ASN A 701 -8.75 -7.97 13.15
CA ASN A 701 -8.49 -6.62 12.72
C ASN A 701 -9.80 -5.98 12.29
N ALA A 702 -10.18 -4.88 12.93
CA ALA A 702 -11.51 -4.29 12.71
C ALA A 702 -11.74 -3.86 11.26
N VAL A 703 -10.69 -3.38 10.56
CA VAL A 703 -10.80 -2.90 9.16
C VAL A 703 -10.95 -4.02 8.13
N ASP A 704 -10.63 -5.28 8.50
CA ASP A 704 -10.77 -6.44 7.61
C ASP A 704 -12.19 -7.02 7.58
N LEU A 705 -13.09 -6.54 8.44
CA LEU A 705 -14.44 -7.06 8.50
C LEU A 705 -15.34 -6.35 7.45
N PRO A 706 -15.88 -7.09 6.48
CA PRO A 706 -16.79 -6.52 5.48
C PRO A 706 -18.11 -6.05 6.11
N SER A 707 -18.74 -5.06 5.48
CA SER A 707 -20.07 -4.60 5.89
C SER A 707 -21.15 -5.64 5.55
N ALA A 708 -20.98 -6.39 4.46
CA ALA A 708 -21.88 -7.47 4.03
C ALA A 708 -21.15 -8.82 4.01
N PRO A 709 -21.18 -9.59 5.10
CA PRO A 709 -20.40 -10.81 5.21
C PRO A 709 -20.98 -11.95 4.35
N SER A 710 -20.10 -12.65 3.64
CA SER A 710 -20.41 -13.89 2.92
C SER A 710 -20.05 -15.16 3.69
N SER A 711 -19.35 -15.03 4.82
CA SER A 711 -18.80 -16.13 5.62
C SER A 711 -18.96 -15.85 7.12
N PRO A 712 -18.86 -16.87 7.98
CA PRO A 712 -18.89 -16.67 9.42
C PRO A 712 -17.77 -15.74 9.91
N LYS A 713 -18.01 -15.00 11.00
CA LYS A 713 -17.07 -14.01 11.52
C LYS A 713 -15.68 -14.57 11.83
N ASP A 714 -15.61 -15.82 12.29
CA ASP A 714 -14.34 -16.46 12.64
C ASP A 714 -13.44 -16.71 11.42
N SER A 715 -13.99 -16.71 10.19
CA SER A 715 -13.18 -16.80 8.96
C SER A 715 -12.32 -15.55 8.72
N TYR A 716 -12.70 -14.42 9.29
CA TYR A 716 -11.96 -13.15 9.24
C TYR A 716 -11.01 -12.96 10.42
N SER A 717 -10.84 -14.01 11.28
CA SER A 717 -9.90 -13.93 12.40
C SER A 717 -8.46 -13.85 11.89
N GLN A 718 -7.62 -13.11 12.61
CA GLN A 718 -6.20 -13.02 12.33
C GLN A 718 -5.47 -14.30 12.75
N PRO A 719 -4.25 -14.54 12.24
CA PRO A 719 -3.46 -15.70 12.60
C PRO A 719 -3.28 -15.86 14.12
N GLY A 720 -3.23 -17.09 14.57
CA GLY A 720 -2.83 -17.44 15.94
C GLY A 720 -1.35 -17.15 16.18
N ARG A 721 -0.70 -17.95 17.03
CA ARG A 721 0.74 -17.82 17.26
C ARG A 721 1.53 -18.22 16.02
N THR A 722 2.44 -17.34 15.57
CA THR A 722 3.27 -17.52 14.38
C THR A 722 4.76 -17.33 14.69
N PHE A 723 5.60 -17.88 13.82
CA PHE A 723 7.05 -17.82 13.92
C PHE A 723 7.64 -17.30 12.63
N LYS A 724 8.58 -16.35 12.73
CA LYS A 724 9.39 -15.89 11.61
C LYS A 724 10.87 -16.09 11.91
N ILE A 725 11.63 -16.47 10.89
CA ILE A 725 13.09 -16.53 10.94
C ILE A 725 13.60 -15.81 9.71
N SER A 726 14.59 -14.95 9.89
CA SER A 726 15.23 -14.25 8.77
C SER A 726 16.75 -14.24 8.89
N PHE A 727 17.38 -14.18 7.74
CA PHE A 727 18.82 -14.05 7.55
C PHE A 727 19.05 -12.83 6.65
N THR A 728 19.99 -11.98 7.03
CA THR A 728 20.41 -10.82 6.23
C THR A 728 21.93 -10.74 6.22
N GLN A 729 22.53 -10.61 5.03
CA GLN A 729 23.97 -10.45 4.86
C GLN A 729 24.24 -9.27 3.94
N LYS A 730 25.09 -8.36 4.40
CA LYS A 730 25.63 -7.23 3.61
C LYS A 730 27.10 -7.50 3.29
N PHE A 731 27.52 -7.32 2.02
CA PHE A 731 28.90 -7.51 1.57
C PHE A 731 29.53 -6.19 1.09
#